data_5c10401b053a5fd85ed668bb8eac568d
#
_entry.id   5c10401b053a5fd85ed668bb8eac568d
#
_cell.length_a   1.000
_cell.length_b   1.000
_cell.length_c   1.000
_cell.angle_alpha   90.00
_cell.angle_beta   90.00
_cell.angle_gamma   90.00
#
_symmetry.space_group_name_H-M   'P 1'
#
loop_
_entity.id
_entity.type
_entity.pdbx_description
1 polymer ?
#
loop_
_entity_poly.entity_id
_entity_poly.type
_entity_poly.pdbx_seq_one_letter_code
_entity_poly.pdbx_strand_id
1 'polypeptide(L)'
;MVNELARELLGLSATAQPMERKLQALIQKLRREAHLLVWDNLESATGIPGTEVQPQLPQEDLELLAGLLKDLRDGKTKALLTSRKKETNWLPLSICFRVPLGGLEGEELWEYCNAVVRYLGLTLDRDNMTYRRILEKLCGNPLAIRAILLRLQDCTPEDLLRGLDRAFEGQEGDESTRRLQAAYAVFGESLKSRFLPVLQVTGLHEYYADADLVREMLAAAEEPVPPEAAKSCFEFLENAGFCTHVGGNVYRLHPALRGYLQQQLPAPKEMQEKFVSVMEKVSNTAIILPNYVYKNIYNINIINFYHARQLAESLGMNMGLMTLTRSLAHYAQESRQFSEANRLYQYLLGRREIQDDEERTMVYHQLGVIAQEQWNFEPAKTWYKKSLDVYKENYNKLFSAYTYHQLGTITQWQRNFTLAEEYYMKSLKIKIKYKDEEGIANTCDQLGILAWEQQDFKLAKKWCEESLEIWKKHGDKRRTAGTYHQLGVIAQEQQDFASAEARYKNSLEIKEENDDEYGAAITYHQLGRIAEEQRDFQAAEEWYQKSLAIKEKQGDEYGAALTYGQLGVLAAKQRDVQSAAAHFLKAIEGLASTGDEYHLAIAVHNYARLLHTAPPSEREALRSRWEEQMPKEMAEYLTECLKKAWKNMEEDANDAQE
;
A
#
# COMPACT_ATOMS: atom_id res chain seq x y z
N MET A 1 -3.73 4.45 -6.68
CA MET A 1 -4.28 5.76 -6.25
C MET A 1 -5.40 5.62 -5.21
N VAL A 2 -6.63 5.15 -5.57
CA VAL A 2 -7.76 5.07 -4.60
C VAL A 2 -7.40 4.24 -3.36
N ASN A 3 -6.76 3.08 -3.52
CA ASN A 3 -6.33 2.25 -2.40
C ASN A 3 -5.28 2.93 -1.50
N GLU A 4 -4.38 3.72 -2.07
CA GLU A 4 -3.36 4.46 -1.30
C GLU A 4 -3.98 5.63 -0.55
N LEU A 5 -4.81 6.42 -1.22
CA LEU A 5 -5.56 7.50 -0.55
C LEU A 5 -6.47 6.95 0.54
N ALA A 6 -7.15 5.81 0.30
CA ALA A 6 -7.99 5.18 1.32
C ALA A 6 -7.15 4.68 2.50
N ARG A 7 -5.98 4.10 2.26
CA ARG A 7 -5.08 3.67 3.33
C ARG A 7 -4.60 4.84 4.19
N GLU A 8 -4.17 5.92 3.54
CA GLU A 8 -3.63 7.10 4.23
C GLU A 8 -4.71 7.91 4.97
N LEU A 9 -5.89 8.03 4.38
CA LEU A 9 -6.95 8.89 4.91
C LEU A 9 -8.00 8.14 5.74
N LEU A 10 -8.28 6.87 5.43
CA LEU A 10 -9.32 6.08 6.09
C LEU A 10 -8.77 4.92 6.95
N GLY A 11 -7.44 4.69 6.89
CA GLY A 11 -6.78 3.61 7.61
C GLY A 11 -6.80 2.25 6.91
N LEU A 12 -6.08 1.27 7.50
CA LEU A 12 -5.86 -0.05 6.89
C LEU A 12 -7.17 -0.86 6.70
N SER A 13 -8.14 -0.71 7.58
CA SER A 13 -9.43 -1.42 7.50
C SER A 13 -10.23 -1.06 6.25
N ALA A 14 -10.13 0.19 5.79
CA ALA A 14 -10.80 0.64 4.59
C ALA A 14 -10.26 0.00 3.30
N THR A 15 -8.99 -0.47 3.30
CA THR A 15 -8.39 -1.10 2.11
C THR A 15 -9.02 -2.45 1.76
N ALA A 16 -9.66 -3.11 2.73
CA ALA A 16 -10.33 -4.40 2.53
C ALA A 16 -11.76 -4.27 1.95
N GLN A 17 -12.33 -3.07 1.95
CA GLN A 17 -13.68 -2.84 1.44
C GLN A 17 -13.78 -2.91 -0.10
N PRO A 18 -14.95 -3.18 -0.68
CA PRO A 18 -15.19 -3.07 -2.12
C PRO A 18 -14.85 -1.66 -2.65
N MET A 19 -14.37 -1.56 -3.89
CA MET A 19 -13.88 -0.32 -4.50
C MET A 19 -14.92 0.82 -4.41
N GLU A 20 -16.18 0.53 -4.65
CA GLU A 20 -17.26 1.53 -4.61
C GLU A 20 -17.44 2.13 -3.21
N ARG A 21 -17.45 1.30 -2.17
CA ARG A 21 -17.56 1.77 -0.77
C ARG A 21 -16.34 2.57 -0.34
N LYS A 22 -15.14 2.12 -0.72
CA LYS A 22 -13.91 2.87 -0.49
C LYS A 22 -13.96 4.27 -1.10
N LEU A 23 -14.39 4.33 -2.36
CA LEU A 23 -14.46 5.59 -3.10
C LEU A 23 -15.47 6.54 -2.46
N GLN A 24 -16.64 6.05 -2.07
CA GLN A 24 -17.67 6.84 -1.39
C GLN A 24 -17.18 7.41 -0.04
N ALA A 25 -16.58 6.56 0.80
CA ALA A 25 -16.02 6.98 2.08
C ALA A 25 -14.89 8.00 1.90
N LEU A 26 -14.01 7.79 0.92
CA LEU A 26 -12.93 8.70 0.58
C LEU A 26 -13.47 10.07 0.11
N ILE A 27 -14.47 10.09 -0.76
CA ILE A 27 -15.13 11.31 -1.24
C ILE A 27 -15.75 12.06 -0.06
N GLN A 28 -16.48 11.38 0.82
CA GLN A 28 -17.09 12.02 2.00
C GLN A 28 -16.04 12.66 2.90
N LYS A 29 -14.94 11.97 3.20
CA LYS A 29 -13.85 12.51 4.02
C LYS A 29 -13.19 13.71 3.35
N LEU A 30 -12.79 13.59 2.09
CA LEU A 30 -12.17 14.67 1.32
C LEU A 30 -13.08 15.90 1.12
N ARG A 31 -14.40 15.72 1.14
CA ARG A 31 -15.32 16.87 1.11
C ARG A 31 -15.44 17.60 2.44
N ARG A 32 -15.34 16.87 3.55
CA ARG A 32 -15.47 17.40 4.93
C ARG A 32 -14.18 18.03 5.45
N GLU A 33 -13.05 17.45 5.13
CA GLU A 33 -11.72 17.87 5.60
C GLU A 33 -10.96 18.64 4.51
N ALA A 34 -10.06 19.54 4.96
CA ALA A 34 -9.25 20.34 4.02
C ALA A 34 -7.93 19.62 3.74
N HIS A 35 -7.81 19.10 2.52
CA HIS A 35 -6.58 18.52 1.99
C HIS A 35 -6.16 19.23 0.71
N LEU A 36 -4.89 19.13 0.34
CA LEU A 36 -4.37 19.48 -0.97
C LEU A 36 -3.86 18.21 -1.65
N LEU A 37 -4.56 17.77 -2.69
CA LEU A 37 -4.13 16.67 -3.53
C LEU A 37 -3.28 17.23 -4.67
N VAL A 38 -2.04 16.73 -4.81
CA VAL A 38 -1.13 17.17 -5.88
C VAL A 38 -0.83 16.00 -6.79
N TRP A 39 -1.20 16.13 -8.07
CA TRP A 39 -0.83 15.20 -9.14
C TRP A 39 0.12 15.91 -10.10
N ASP A 40 1.39 15.67 -9.92
CA ASP A 40 2.44 16.25 -10.75
C ASP A 40 2.74 15.37 -11.96
N ASN A 41 3.03 16.00 -13.10
CA ASN A 41 3.43 15.32 -14.34
C ASN A 41 2.37 14.33 -14.87
N LEU A 42 1.12 14.74 -14.94
CA LEU A 42 -0.03 13.91 -15.28
C LEU A 42 0.09 13.22 -16.66
N GLU A 43 0.79 13.84 -17.58
CA GLU A 43 1.07 13.26 -18.91
C GLU A 43 1.87 11.95 -18.84
N SER A 44 2.58 11.66 -17.76
CA SER A 44 3.23 10.35 -17.58
C SER A 44 2.20 9.22 -17.47
N ALA A 45 1.00 9.51 -16.96
CA ALA A 45 -0.10 8.57 -16.84
C ALA A 45 -1.02 8.59 -18.08
N THR A 46 -1.24 9.77 -18.68
CA THR A 46 -2.20 9.97 -19.77
C THR A 46 -1.56 9.92 -21.17
N GLY A 47 -0.24 9.80 -21.26
CA GLY A 47 0.52 9.79 -22.51
C GLY A 47 0.60 11.18 -23.17
N ILE A 48 1.50 11.35 -24.12
CA ILE A 48 1.61 12.55 -24.97
C ILE A 48 1.51 12.11 -26.43
N PRO A 49 0.47 12.55 -27.19
CA PRO A 49 0.33 12.19 -28.59
C PRO A 49 1.56 12.57 -29.41
N GLY A 50 2.02 11.67 -30.26
CA GLY A 50 3.19 11.89 -31.13
C GLY A 50 4.54 11.79 -30.42
N THR A 51 4.58 11.31 -29.18
CA THR A 51 5.80 11.03 -28.43
C THR A 51 5.85 9.57 -27.96
N GLU A 52 6.99 9.15 -27.39
CA GLU A 52 7.13 7.82 -26.80
C GLU A 52 6.41 7.65 -25.46
N VAL A 53 5.87 8.75 -24.89
CA VAL A 53 5.11 8.69 -23.64
C VAL A 53 3.72 8.11 -23.93
N GLN A 54 3.62 6.79 -23.85
CA GLN A 54 2.38 6.06 -24.05
C GLN A 54 1.45 6.20 -22.82
N PRO A 55 0.11 6.22 -23.02
CA PRO A 55 -0.82 6.24 -21.90
C PRO A 55 -0.66 4.96 -21.06
N GLN A 56 -0.45 5.14 -19.76
CA GLN A 56 -0.31 4.03 -18.81
C GLN A 56 -1.65 3.72 -18.10
N LEU A 57 -2.54 4.70 -18.01
CA LEU A 57 -3.87 4.53 -17.42
C LEU A 57 -4.90 4.13 -18.48
N PRO A 58 -5.70 3.06 -18.24
CA PRO A 58 -6.88 2.77 -19.03
C PRO A 58 -7.87 3.92 -19.04
N GLN A 59 -8.70 4.01 -20.08
CA GLN A 59 -9.73 5.05 -20.19
C GLN A 59 -10.71 5.02 -19.00
N GLU A 60 -11.06 3.84 -18.50
CA GLU A 60 -11.92 3.65 -17.32
C GLU A 60 -11.34 4.30 -16.06
N ASP A 61 -10.03 4.22 -15.84
CA ASP A 61 -9.36 4.85 -14.70
C ASP A 61 -9.32 6.38 -14.81
N LEU A 62 -9.22 6.91 -16.02
CA LEU A 62 -9.30 8.35 -16.27
C LEU A 62 -10.72 8.87 -16.02
N GLU A 63 -11.75 8.13 -16.40
CA GLU A 63 -13.16 8.45 -16.12
C GLU A 63 -13.43 8.42 -14.60
N LEU A 64 -12.89 7.44 -13.90
CA LEU A 64 -12.99 7.35 -12.45
C LEU A 64 -12.29 8.53 -11.75
N LEU A 65 -11.12 8.95 -12.25
CA LEU A 65 -10.41 10.13 -11.74
C LEU A 65 -11.20 11.42 -12.02
N ALA A 66 -11.77 11.57 -13.21
CA ALA A 66 -12.62 12.71 -13.55
C ALA A 66 -13.88 12.77 -12.67
N GLY A 67 -14.49 11.61 -12.40
CA GLY A 67 -15.61 11.46 -11.46
C GLY A 67 -15.24 11.92 -10.06
N LEU A 68 -14.12 11.42 -9.51
CA LEU A 68 -13.60 11.84 -8.21
C LEU A 68 -13.39 13.36 -8.14
N LEU A 69 -12.73 13.96 -9.13
CA LEU A 69 -12.47 15.40 -9.16
C LEU A 69 -13.78 16.21 -9.22
N LYS A 70 -14.79 15.71 -9.95
CA LYS A 70 -16.13 16.31 -10.01
C LYS A 70 -16.84 16.26 -8.66
N ASP A 71 -16.75 15.12 -7.98
CA ASP A 71 -17.39 14.91 -6.67
C ASP A 71 -16.71 15.69 -5.55
N LEU A 72 -15.43 16.05 -5.69
CA LEU A 72 -14.72 16.94 -4.76
C LEU A 72 -15.09 18.42 -4.93
N ARG A 73 -15.80 18.79 -5.99
CA ARG A 73 -16.26 20.16 -6.21
C ARG A 73 -17.10 20.63 -5.03
N ASP A 74 -16.91 21.88 -4.64
CA ASP A 74 -17.57 22.51 -3.50
C ASP A 74 -17.21 21.93 -2.12
N GLY A 75 -16.30 20.93 -2.07
CA GLY A 75 -15.70 20.44 -0.85
C GLY A 75 -14.53 21.29 -0.34
N LYS A 76 -14.04 20.93 0.86
CA LYS A 76 -12.88 21.63 1.47
C LYS A 76 -11.55 21.25 0.84
N THR A 77 -11.42 20.04 0.31
CA THR A 77 -10.21 19.58 -0.40
C THR A 77 -10.06 20.25 -1.75
N LYS A 78 -8.80 20.60 -2.08
CA LYS A 78 -8.41 21.14 -3.38
C LYS A 78 -7.48 20.19 -4.09
N ALA A 79 -7.54 20.17 -5.43
CA ALA A 79 -6.65 19.37 -6.26
C ALA A 79 -5.82 20.29 -7.17
N LEU A 80 -4.51 20.05 -7.21
CA LEU A 80 -3.56 20.68 -8.11
C LEU A 80 -3.01 19.62 -9.07
N LEU A 81 -3.22 19.81 -10.35
CA LEU A 81 -2.73 18.93 -11.40
C LEU A 81 -1.74 19.68 -12.27
N THR A 82 -0.57 19.10 -12.53
CA THR A 82 0.36 19.64 -13.53
C THR A 82 0.42 18.73 -14.74
N SER A 83 0.44 19.30 -15.93
CA SER A 83 0.58 18.57 -17.19
C SER A 83 1.13 19.48 -18.28
N ARG A 84 1.96 18.94 -19.20
CA ARG A 84 2.44 19.64 -20.40
C ARG A 84 1.40 19.72 -21.50
N LYS A 85 0.30 18.97 -21.40
CA LYS A 85 -0.81 19.01 -22.36
C LYS A 85 -2.09 19.49 -21.70
N LYS A 86 -3.08 19.90 -22.52
CA LYS A 86 -4.31 20.50 -22.02
C LYS A 86 -5.27 19.51 -21.34
N GLU A 87 -5.05 18.21 -21.41
CA GLU A 87 -5.88 17.16 -20.81
C GLU A 87 -7.39 17.30 -21.09
N THR A 88 -7.75 17.82 -22.29
CA THR A 88 -9.15 18.16 -22.63
C THR A 88 -10.02 16.94 -22.88
N ASN A 89 -9.41 15.79 -23.22
CA ASN A 89 -10.13 14.59 -23.63
C ASN A 89 -10.87 13.91 -22.48
N TRP A 90 -10.34 14.00 -21.27
CA TRP A 90 -10.91 13.36 -20.09
C TRP A 90 -11.23 14.34 -18.94
N LEU A 91 -10.58 15.51 -18.90
CA LEU A 91 -10.77 16.53 -17.87
C LEU A 91 -11.38 17.81 -18.48
N PRO A 92 -12.71 17.99 -18.45
CA PRO A 92 -13.36 19.15 -19.03
C PRO A 92 -13.18 20.43 -18.18
N LEU A 93 -13.28 21.61 -18.84
CA LEU A 93 -13.17 22.92 -18.16
C LEU A 93 -14.24 23.17 -17.09
N SER A 94 -15.34 22.44 -17.12
CA SER A 94 -16.38 22.52 -16.10
C SER A 94 -15.95 22.01 -14.74
N ILE A 95 -14.88 21.20 -14.70
CA ILE A 95 -14.36 20.57 -13.48
C ILE A 95 -13.11 21.27 -12.95
N CYS A 96 -12.28 21.85 -13.82
CA CYS A 96 -10.99 22.43 -13.45
C CYS A 96 -10.80 23.87 -13.97
N PHE A 97 -10.01 24.64 -13.24
CA PHE A 97 -9.48 25.92 -13.70
C PHE A 97 -8.06 25.68 -14.22
N ARG A 98 -7.73 26.21 -15.40
CA ARG A 98 -6.42 26.03 -16.03
C ARG A 98 -5.60 27.31 -15.98
N VAL A 99 -4.37 27.19 -15.50
CA VAL A 99 -3.39 28.28 -15.48
C VAL A 99 -2.27 27.90 -16.46
N PRO A 100 -2.20 28.52 -17.65
CA PRO A 100 -1.04 28.29 -18.51
C PRO A 100 0.20 28.94 -17.90
N LEU A 101 1.28 28.16 -17.78
CA LEU A 101 2.58 28.66 -17.35
C LEU A 101 3.43 28.96 -18.59
N GLY A 102 3.80 30.22 -18.77
CA GLY A 102 4.77 30.67 -19.79
C GLY A 102 6.23 30.43 -19.35
N GLY A 103 7.16 30.77 -20.22
CA GLY A 103 8.56 30.89 -19.84
C GLY A 103 8.82 32.12 -18.95
N LEU A 104 10.01 32.18 -18.34
CA LEU A 104 10.45 33.37 -17.60
C LEU A 104 10.65 34.55 -18.57
N GLU A 105 10.22 35.74 -18.16
CA GLU A 105 10.31 36.95 -19.00
C GLU A 105 10.83 38.13 -18.16
N GLY A 106 11.28 39.17 -18.87
CA GLY A 106 11.65 40.45 -18.24
C GLY A 106 12.71 40.34 -17.15
N GLU A 107 12.48 40.95 -16.02
CA GLU A 107 13.41 40.97 -14.89
C GLU A 107 13.60 39.60 -14.25
N GLU A 108 12.51 38.80 -14.11
CA GLU A 108 12.57 37.45 -13.55
C GLU A 108 13.51 36.52 -14.33
N LEU A 109 13.51 36.64 -15.66
CA LEU A 109 14.43 35.89 -16.52
C LEU A 109 15.88 36.21 -16.19
N TRP A 110 16.23 37.51 -16.06
CA TRP A 110 17.57 37.93 -15.77
C TRP A 110 18.02 37.58 -14.34
N GLU A 111 17.13 37.70 -13.39
CA GLU A 111 17.39 37.25 -12.00
C GLU A 111 17.71 35.77 -11.95
N TYR A 112 16.92 34.94 -12.64
CA TYR A 112 17.14 33.51 -12.73
C TYR A 112 18.50 33.20 -13.41
N CYS A 113 18.79 33.82 -14.56
CA CYS A 113 20.03 33.64 -15.28
C CYS A 113 21.24 34.01 -14.42
N ASN A 114 21.19 35.15 -13.73
CA ASN A 114 22.25 35.58 -12.82
C ASN A 114 22.41 34.62 -11.62
N ALA A 115 21.32 34.09 -11.09
CA ALA A 115 21.38 33.08 -10.03
C ALA A 115 22.10 31.81 -10.51
N VAL A 116 21.81 31.35 -11.73
CA VAL A 116 22.48 30.19 -12.34
C VAL A 116 23.96 30.42 -12.53
N VAL A 117 24.38 31.55 -13.16
CA VAL A 117 25.81 31.81 -13.47
C VAL A 117 26.63 32.24 -12.24
N ARG A 118 26.01 32.75 -11.20
CA ARG A 118 26.67 33.07 -9.94
C ARG A 118 27.35 31.86 -9.31
N TYR A 119 26.71 30.69 -9.46
CA TYR A 119 27.29 29.42 -9.04
C TYR A 119 28.63 29.11 -9.76
N LEU A 120 28.79 29.64 -10.98
CA LEU A 120 30.01 29.51 -11.79
C LEU A 120 31.04 30.62 -11.52
N GLY A 121 30.77 31.57 -10.62
CA GLY A 121 31.55 32.76 -10.42
C GLY A 121 31.48 33.74 -11.59
N LEU A 122 30.46 33.65 -12.45
CA LEU A 122 30.26 34.50 -13.61
C LEU A 122 29.15 35.54 -13.38
N THR A 123 29.18 36.59 -14.16
CA THR A 123 28.12 37.60 -14.29
C THR A 123 27.71 37.74 -15.73
N LEU A 124 26.40 37.81 -16.00
CA LEU A 124 25.90 38.04 -17.35
C LEU A 124 25.79 39.53 -17.63
N ASP A 125 26.39 39.94 -18.73
CA ASP A 125 26.20 41.28 -19.26
C ASP A 125 24.89 41.36 -20.04
N ARG A 126 23.92 42.18 -19.52
CA ARG A 126 22.60 42.37 -20.14
C ARG A 126 22.67 43.08 -21.51
N ASP A 127 23.73 43.80 -21.77
CA ASP A 127 23.89 44.52 -23.03
C ASP A 127 24.57 43.72 -24.12
N ASN A 128 25.11 42.54 -23.74
CA ASN A 128 25.68 41.61 -24.68
C ASN A 128 24.61 40.94 -25.58
N MET A 129 24.64 41.27 -26.86
CA MET A 129 23.69 40.78 -27.88
C MET A 129 23.70 39.24 -28.02
N THR A 130 24.81 38.58 -27.78
CA THR A 130 24.92 37.11 -27.87
C THR A 130 24.13 36.44 -26.77
N TYR A 131 24.20 36.94 -25.52
CA TYR A 131 23.39 36.42 -24.42
C TYR A 131 21.90 36.63 -24.68
N ARG A 132 21.49 37.81 -25.16
CA ARG A 132 20.08 38.09 -25.50
C ARG A 132 19.56 37.09 -26.52
N ARG A 133 20.30 36.83 -27.60
CA ARG A 133 19.92 35.86 -28.63
C ARG A 133 19.82 34.42 -28.10
N ILE A 134 20.73 34.01 -27.22
CA ILE A 134 20.65 32.72 -26.57
C ILE A 134 19.34 32.61 -25.77
N LEU A 135 19.06 33.62 -24.92
CA LEU A 135 17.87 33.59 -24.07
C LEU A 135 16.55 33.68 -24.85
N GLU A 136 16.51 34.47 -25.94
CA GLU A 136 15.37 34.53 -26.88
C GLU A 136 15.09 33.15 -27.48
N LYS A 137 16.13 32.41 -27.93
CA LYS A 137 15.97 31.05 -28.46
C LYS A 137 15.43 30.06 -27.42
N LEU A 138 15.79 30.22 -26.17
CA LEU A 138 15.35 29.36 -25.06
C LEU A 138 13.97 29.75 -24.50
N CYS A 139 13.42 30.92 -24.89
CA CYS A 139 12.09 31.44 -24.54
C CYS A 139 11.73 31.29 -23.06
N GLY A 140 12.65 31.64 -22.18
CA GLY A 140 12.40 31.62 -20.76
C GLY A 140 12.24 30.23 -20.14
N ASN A 141 12.52 29.13 -20.84
CA ASN A 141 12.47 27.79 -20.27
C ASN A 141 13.58 27.61 -19.23
N PRO A 142 13.27 27.49 -17.92
CA PRO A 142 14.28 27.49 -16.86
C PRO A 142 15.30 26.37 -16.99
N LEU A 143 14.85 25.17 -17.38
CA LEU A 143 15.71 24.00 -17.52
C LEU A 143 16.67 24.14 -18.70
N ALA A 144 16.16 24.59 -19.86
CA ALA A 144 17.00 24.85 -21.03
C ALA A 144 18.00 25.96 -20.77
N ILE A 145 17.61 27.04 -20.09
CA ILE A 145 18.49 28.14 -19.67
C ILE A 145 19.61 27.63 -18.79
N ARG A 146 19.26 26.85 -17.74
CA ARG A 146 20.24 26.30 -16.81
C ARG A 146 21.25 25.39 -17.52
N ALA A 147 20.74 24.49 -18.39
CA ALA A 147 21.58 23.59 -19.17
C ALA A 147 22.61 24.33 -20.03
N ILE A 148 22.17 25.38 -20.72
CA ILE A 148 23.03 26.15 -21.63
C ILE A 148 23.98 27.06 -20.87
N LEU A 149 23.53 27.79 -19.86
CA LEU A 149 24.38 28.71 -19.11
C LEU A 149 25.49 28.02 -18.35
N LEU A 150 25.28 26.79 -17.87
CA LEU A 150 26.35 26.00 -17.22
C LEU A 150 27.51 25.68 -18.19
N ARG A 151 27.26 25.69 -19.50
CA ARG A 151 28.31 25.48 -20.52
C ARG A 151 29.26 26.69 -20.67
N LEU A 152 28.93 27.82 -20.10
CA LEU A 152 29.84 28.98 -20.07
C LEU A 152 31.15 28.72 -19.29
N GLN A 153 31.24 27.61 -18.55
CA GLN A 153 32.52 27.15 -17.99
C GLN A 153 33.52 26.70 -19.07
N ASP A 154 33.02 26.09 -20.17
CA ASP A 154 33.82 25.38 -21.15
C ASP A 154 33.75 26.01 -22.55
N CYS A 155 32.81 26.90 -22.79
CA CYS A 155 32.51 27.48 -24.10
C CYS A 155 32.27 28.97 -24.06
N THR A 156 32.61 29.68 -25.16
CA THR A 156 32.22 31.08 -25.30
C THR A 156 30.74 31.23 -25.62
N PRO A 157 30.11 32.39 -25.35
CA PRO A 157 28.72 32.64 -25.69
C PRO A 157 28.45 32.45 -27.20
N GLU A 158 29.42 32.81 -28.06
CA GLU A 158 29.34 32.67 -29.52
C GLU A 158 29.33 31.19 -29.94
N ASP A 159 30.10 30.32 -29.28
CA ASP A 159 30.11 28.89 -29.52
C ASP A 159 28.78 28.26 -29.13
N LEU A 160 28.21 28.67 -27.97
CA LEU A 160 26.91 28.21 -27.49
C LEU A 160 25.78 28.62 -28.47
N LEU A 161 25.79 29.86 -28.95
CA LEU A 161 24.81 30.31 -29.92
C LEU A 161 24.87 29.52 -31.22
N ARG A 162 26.09 29.31 -31.76
CA ARG A 162 26.31 28.48 -32.95
C ARG A 162 25.88 27.03 -32.75
N GLY A 163 26.13 26.48 -31.56
CA GLY A 163 25.69 25.12 -31.19
C GLY A 163 24.17 25.01 -31.18
N LEU A 164 23.50 25.98 -30.58
CA LEU A 164 22.03 26.05 -30.54
C LEU A 164 21.45 26.21 -31.95
N ASP A 165 22.02 27.08 -32.80
CA ASP A 165 21.57 27.26 -34.20
C ASP A 165 21.57 25.94 -34.97
N ARG A 166 22.67 25.17 -34.91
CA ARG A 166 22.78 23.85 -35.56
C ARG A 166 21.79 22.83 -34.97
N ALA A 167 21.63 22.84 -33.62
CA ALA A 167 20.77 21.88 -32.97
C ALA A 167 19.28 22.13 -33.28
N PHE A 168 18.87 23.38 -33.54
CA PHE A 168 17.50 23.71 -33.93
C PHE A 168 17.12 23.23 -35.35
N GLU A 169 18.08 23.17 -36.28
CA GLU A 169 17.82 22.80 -37.68
C GLU A 169 17.37 21.36 -37.89
N GLY A 170 17.57 20.46 -36.90
CA GLY A 170 17.27 19.02 -37.00
C GLY A 170 16.13 18.51 -36.08
N GLN A 171 15.39 19.37 -35.41
CA GLN A 171 14.41 18.92 -34.40
C GLN A 171 12.97 18.98 -34.90
N GLU A 172 12.21 17.90 -34.65
CA GLU A 172 10.76 17.80 -34.91
C GLU A 172 9.98 17.90 -33.58
N GLY A 173 8.75 18.38 -33.63
CA GLY A 173 7.86 18.48 -32.46
C GLY A 173 7.32 19.90 -32.22
N ASP A 174 6.63 20.09 -31.09
CA ASP A 174 6.20 21.43 -30.68
C ASP A 174 7.41 22.31 -30.28
N GLU A 175 7.18 23.60 -30.29
CA GLU A 175 8.26 24.59 -30.15
C GLU A 175 9.02 24.49 -28.80
N SER A 176 8.29 24.16 -27.69
CA SER A 176 8.90 23.99 -26.38
C SER A 176 9.78 22.74 -26.31
N THR A 177 9.31 21.63 -26.88
CA THR A 177 10.04 20.36 -26.95
C THR A 177 11.31 20.52 -27.79
N ARG A 178 11.23 21.14 -28.97
CA ARG A 178 12.38 21.39 -29.83
C ARG A 178 13.47 22.21 -29.14
N ARG A 179 13.09 23.25 -28.41
CA ARG A 179 14.02 24.10 -27.64
C ARG A 179 14.77 23.32 -26.56
N LEU A 180 14.04 22.52 -25.81
CA LEU A 180 14.64 21.71 -24.77
C LEU A 180 15.56 20.64 -25.37
N GLN A 181 15.17 19.99 -26.46
CA GLN A 181 16.01 19.02 -27.18
C GLN A 181 17.28 19.67 -27.76
N ALA A 182 17.19 20.88 -28.31
CA ALA A 182 18.35 21.61 -28.79
C ALA A 182 19.31 21.97 -27.65
N ALA A 183 18.77 22.40 -26.50
CA ALA A 183 19.58 22.65 -25.30
C ALA A 183 20.29 21.37 -24.82
N TYR A 184 19.58 20.24 -24.82
CA TYR A 184 20.17 18.94 -24.48
C TYR A 184 21.24 18.48 -25.48
N ALA A 185 21.06 18.71 -26.78
CA ALA A 185 22.05 18.37 -27.78
C ALA A 185 23.36 19.13 -27.54
N VAL A 186 23.29 20.44 -27.32
CA VAL A 186 24.47 21.28 -27.03
C VAL A 186 25.12 20.91 -25.68
N PHE A 187 24.32 20.64 -24.68
CA PHE A 187 24.82 20.19 -23.36
C PHE A 187 25.40 18.78 -23.43
N GLY A 188 24.77 17.88 -24.19
CA GLY A 188 25.12 16.48 -24.27
C GLY A 188 26.46 16.21 -24.98
N GLU A 189 26.89 17.05 -25.92
CA GLU A 189 28.19 16.87 -26.61
C GLU A 189 29.38 16.85 -25.65
N SER A 190 29.36 17.69 -24.62
CA SER A 190 30.41 17.71 -23.58
C SER A 190 30.30 16.50 -22.63
N LEU A 191 29.08 16.06 -22.35
CA LEU A 191 28.87 14.89 -21.52
C LEU A 191 29.29 13.59 -22.19
N LYS A 192 29.06 13.47 -23.50
CA LYS A 192 29.44 12.28 -24.29
C LYS A 192 30.93 11.96 -24.15
N SER A 193 31.79 12.96 -24.24
CA SER A 193 33.23 12.76 -24.16
C SER A 193 33.72 12.26 -22.80
N ARG A 194 32.92 12.51 -21.72
CA ARG A 194 33.32 12.25 -20.32
C ARG A 194 32.55 11.09 -19.69
N PHE A 195 31.28 10.95 -20.01
CA PHE A 195 30.36 10.07 -19.28
C PHE A 195 29.49 9.17 -20.17
N LEU A 196 29.84 8.97 -21.44
CA LEU A 196 29.02 8.24 -22.40
C LEU A 196 28.48 6.91 -21.87
N PRO A 197 29.28 5.99 -21.29
CA PRO A 197 28.75 4.72 -20.79
C PRO A 197 27.76 4.92 -19.64
N VAL A 198 28.02 5.88 -18.73
CA VAL A 198 27.12 6.20 -17.61
C VAL A 198 25.76 6.71 -18.12
N LEU A 199 25.80 7.60 -19.12
CA LEU A 199 24.59 8.17 -19.73
C LEU A 199 23.76 7.11 -20.46
N GLN A 200 24.40 6.19 -21.16
CA GLN A 200 23.75 5.08 -21.84
C GLN A 200 23.01 4.17 -20.86
N VAL A 201 23.67 3.77 -19.76
CA VAL A 201 23.04 2.98 -18.69
C VAL A 201 21.94 3.78 -17.97
N THR A 202 22.18 5.08 -17.72
CA THR A 202 21.16 5.95 -17.10
C THR A 202 19.91 6.04 -17.96
N GLY A 203 20.05 6.05 -19.30
CA GLY A 203 18.93 6.03 -20.24
C GLY A 203 18.05 4.78 -20.18
N LEU A 204 18.51 3.67 -19.58
CA LEU A 204 17.70 2.47 -19.32
C LEU A 204 16.78 2.61 -18.12
N HIS A 205 16.99 3.62 -17.24
CA HIS A 205 16.16 3.84 -16.08
C HIS A 205 14.96 4.73 -16.43
N GLU A 206 13.80 4.38 -15.89
CA GLU A 206 12.55 5.05 -16.25
C GLU A 206 12.25 6.30 -15.42
N TYR A 207 12.48 6.28 -14.11
CA TYR A 207 12.15 7.40 -13.23
C TYR A 207 13.23 7.68 -12.18
N TYR A 208 13.71 6.64 -11.55
CA TYR A 208 14.81 6.70 -10.59
C TYR A 208 16.01 5.91 -11.09
N ALA A 209 17.19 6.45 -10.88
CA ALA A 209 18.45 5.75 -11.07
C ALA A 209 19.24 5.73 -9.75
N ASP A 210 19.75 4.58 -9.39
CA ASP A 210 20.66 4.40 -8.27
C ASP A 210 22.10 4.34 -8.80
N ALA A 211 22.96 5.24 -8.32
CA ALA A 211 24.34 5.33 -8.81
C ALA A 211 25.16 4.06 -8.55
N ASP A 212 24.85 3.30 -7.48
CA ASP A 212 25.53 2.03 -7.19
C ASP A 212 25.09 0.94 -8.17
N LEU A 213 23.79 0.87 -8.51
CA LEU A 213 23.29 -0.06 -9.52
C LEU A 213 23.83 0.31 -10.91
N VAL A 214 23.87 1.60 -11.26
CA VAL A 214 24.48 2.07 -12.50
C VAL A 214 25.94 1.64 -12.56
N ARG A 215 26.71 1.79 -11.49
CA ARG A 215 28.11 1.32 -11.41
C ARG A 215 28.21 -0.20 -11.62
N GLU A 216 27.32 -1.01 -11.05
CA GLU A 216 27.29 -2.48 -11.27
C GLU A 216 27.00 -2.82 -12.75
N MET A 217 26.14 -2.04 -13.40
CA MET A 217 25.81 -2.21 -14.82
C MET A 217 26.97 -1.82 -15.73
N LEU A 218 27.77 -0.84 -15.36
CA LEU A 218 28.95 -0.40 -16.12
C LEU A 218 30.07 -1.46 -16.23
N ALA A 219 29.99 -2.53 -15.45
CA ALA A 219 30.90 -3.68 -15.62
C ALA A 219 30.77 -4.36 -17.00
N ALA A 220 29.71 -4.06 -17.76
CA ALA A 220 29.54 -4.51 -19.16
C ALA A 220 30.01 -3.49 -20.21
N ALA A 221 30.62 -2.37 -19.81
CA ALA A 221 31.16 -1.39 -20.74
C ALA A 221 32.40 -1.96 -21.44
N GLU A 222 32.56 -1.62 -22.72
CA GLU A 222 33.75 -2.05 -23.53
C GLU A 222 35.07 -1.52 -22.95
N GLU A 223 35.03 -0.31 -22.37
CA GLU A 223 36.19 0.31 -21.73
C GLU A 223 35.97 0.40 -20.20
N PRO A 224 37.04 0.24 -19.39
CA PRO A 224 36.92 0.37 -17.93
C PRO A 224 36.45 1.77 -17.53
N VAL A 225 35.35 1.82 -16.78
CA VAL A 225 34.77 3.08 -16.25
C VAL A 225 35.23 3.29 -14.80
N PRO A 226 35.76 4.47 -14.44
CA PRO A 226 36.19 4.75 -13.09
C PRO A 226 35.01 4.54 -12.07
N PRO A 227 35.27 3.97 -10.89
CA PRO A 227 34.22 3.71 -9.90
C PRO A 227 33.38 4.93 -9.50
N GLU A 228 33.99 6.12 -9.50
CA GLU A 228 33.35 7.39 -9.14
C GLU A 228 32.60 8.05 -10.31
N ALA A 229 32.72 7.51 -11.54
CA ALA A 229 32.15 8.14 -12.73
C ALA A 229 30.62 8.27 -12.67
N ALA A 230 29.94 7.26 -12.15
CA ALA A 230 28.47 7.30 -12.00
C ALA A 230 28.05 8.44 -11.05
N LYS A 231 28.65 8.52 -9.87
CA LYS A 231 28.37 9.57 -8.88
C LYS A 231 28.69 10.95 -9.43
N SER A 232 29.88 11.13 -10.02
CA SER A 232 30.29 12.40 -10.62
C SER A 232 29.36 12.84 -11.76
N CYS A 233 28.86 11.89 -12.56
CA CYS A 233 27.89 12.18 -13.61
C CYS A 233 26.53 12.65 -13.00
N PHE A 234 26.02 11.98 -12.00
CA PHE A 234 24.76 12.38 -11.35
C PHE A 234 24.88 13.72 -10.63
N GLU A 235 25.97 14.00 -9.94
CA GLU A 235 26.24 15.32 -9.35
C GLU A 235 26.25 16.42 -10.42
N PHE A 236 26.86 16.15 -11.57
CA PHE A 236 26.85 17.09 -12.68
C PHE A 236 25.46 17.29 -13.26
N LEU A 237 24.69 16.21 -13.46
CA LEU A 237 23.30 16.27 -13.94
C LEU A 237 22.36 16.97 -12.94
N GLU A 238 22.60 16.80 -11.64
CA GLU A 238 21.85 17.49 -10.58
C GLU A 238 22.13 19.00 -10.61
N ASN A 239 23.40 19.39 -10.70
CA ASN A 239 23.79 20.78 -10.85
C ASN A 239 23.17 21.42 -12.10
N ALA A 240 22.99 20.65 -13.17
CA ALA A 240 22.30 21.10 -14.37
C ALA A 240 20.76 21.09 -14.27
N GLY A 241 20.20 20.55 -13.20
CA GLY A 241 18.76 20.42 -12.99
C GLY A 241 18.10 19.26 -13.74
N PHE A 242 18.88 18.31 -14.24
CA PHE A 242 18.40 17.16 -15.02
C PHE A 242 18.05 15.95 -14.15
N CYS A 243 18.47 15.95 -12.92
CA CYS A 243 18.02 15.01 -11.90
C CYS A 243 17.95 15.71 -10.55
N THR A 244 17.34 15.03 -9.59
CA THR A 244 17.24 15.51 -8.21
C THR A 244 17.63 14.37 -7.30
N HIS A 245 18.55 14.61 -6.38
CA HIS A 245 18.92 13.65 -5.35
C HIS A 245 17.73 13.46 -4.38
N VAL A 246 17.37 12.20 -4.10
CA VAL A 246 16.22 11.88 -3.24
C VAL A 246 16.60 11.15 -1.96
N GLY A 247 17.87 10.79 -1.81
CA GLY A 247 18.43 10.15 -0.63
C GLY A 247 19.33 8.97 -0.98
N GLY A 248 20.29 8.64 -0.12
CA GLY A 248 21.30 7.60 -0.43
C GLY A 248 22.08 7.94 -1.70
N ASN A 249 22.10 7.01 -2.65
CA ASN A 249 22.70 7.21 -3.98
C ASN A 249 21.62 7.20 -5.10
N VAL A 250 20.37 7.55 -4.75
CA VAL A 250 19.22 7.53 -5.67
C VAL A 250 18.91 8.92 -6.18
N TYR A 251 18.74 9.02 -7.49
CA TYR A 251 18.42 10.25 -8.21
C TYR A 251 17.15 10.07 -9.03
N ARG A 252 16.24 11.04 -8.91
CA ARG A 252 15.05 11.14 -9.76
C ARG A 252 15.43 11.83 -11.06
N LEU A 253 15.23 11.14 -12.17
CA LEU A 253 15.56 11.64 -13.50
C LEU A 253 14.45 12.57 -14.02
N HIS A 254 14.85 13.67 -14.65
CA HIS A 254 13.92 14.52 -15.37
C HIS A 254 13.45 13.80 -16.66
N PRO A 255 12.14 13.72 -16.95
CA PRO A 255 11.61 12.96 -18.11
C PRO A 255 12.24 13.36 -19.45
N ALA A 256 12.51 14.67 -19.65
CA ALA A 256 13.14 15.14 -20.88
C ALA A 256 14.61 14.67 -21.04
N LEU A 257 15.35 14.53 -19.94
CA LEU A 257 16.70 13.93 -20.00
C LEU A 257 16.59 12.47 -20.46
N ARG A 258 15.69 11.70 -19.87
CA ARG A 258 15.49 10.30 -20.22
C ARG A 258 15.19 10.14 -21.72
N GLY A 259 14.20 10.87 -22.23
CA GLY A 259 13.86 10.83 -23.66
C GLY A 259 15.06 11.17 -24.56
N TYR A 260 15.86 12.18 -24.19
CA TYR A 260 17.08 12.50 -24.91
C TYR A 260 18.11 11.35 -24.87
N LEU A 261 18.35 10.74 -23.70
CA LEU A 261 19.30 9.65 -23.56
C LEU A 261 18.89 8.42 -24.38
N GLN A 262 17.62 8.04 -24.33
CA GLN A 262 17.10 6.90 -25.08
C GLN A 262 17.20 7.07 -26.60
N GLN A 263 16.93 8.27 -27.11
CA GLN A 263 16.94 8.55 -28.55
C GLN A 263 18.34 8.81 -29.08
N GLN A 264 19.15 9.60 -28.37
CA GLN A 264 20.44 10.07 -28.87
C GLN A 264 21.65 9.25 -28.39
N LEU A 265 21.47 8.50 -27.29
CA LEU A 265 22.53 7.70 -26.66
C LEU A 265 22.02 6.31 -26.28
N PRO A 266 21.43 5.53 -27.21
CA PRO A 266 20.91 4.22 -26.89
C PRO A 266 21.98 3.32 -26.30
N ALA A 267 21.63 2.58 -25.26
CA ALA A 267 22.52 1.62 -24.63
C ALA A 267 22.79 0.43 -25.56
N PRO A 268 24.05 -0.01 -25.73
CA PRO A 268 24.38 -1.24 -26.42
C PRO A 268 23.65 -2.46 -25.81
N LYS A 269 23.53 -3.53 -26.63
CA LYS A 269 22.82 -4.74 -26.23
C LYS A 269 23.40 -5.35 -24.94
N GLU A 270 24.70 -5.38 -24.80
CA GLU A 270 25.40 -5.91 -23.62
C GLU A 270 25.03 -5.15 -22.34
N MET A 271 24.86 -3.82 -22.43
CA MET A 271 24.42 -2.99 -21.32
C MET A 271 22.94 -3.22 -21.00
N GLN A 272 22.09 -3.43 -22.02
CA GLN A 272 20.68 -3.79 -21.83
C GLN A 272 20.54 -5.15 -21.13
N GLU A 273 21.32 -6.16 -21.56
CA GLU A 273 21.35 -7.48 -20.91
C GLU A 273 21.84 -7.37 -19.46
N LYS A 274 22.85 -6.55 -19.21
CA LYS A 274 23.34 -6.30 -17.84
C LYS A 274 22.31 -5.57 -16.96
N PHE A 275 21.60 -4.60 -17.53
CA PHE A 275 20.50 -3.93 -16.84
C PHE A 275 19.44 -4.93 -16.40
N VAL A 276 18.99 -5.80 -17.31
CA VAL A 276 18.03 -6.87 -16.98
C VAL A 276 18.55 -7.75 -15.85
N SER A 277 19.81 -8.20 -15.94
CA SER A 277 20.40 -9.09 -14.92
C SER A 277 20.51 -8.43 -13.55
N VAL A 278 20.86 -7.15 -13.49
CA VAL A 278 20.93 -6.40 -12.22
C VAL A 278 19.53 -6.20 -11.65
N MET A 279 18.55 -5.79 -12.46
CA MET A 279 17.17 -5.62 -12.01
C MET A 279 16.54 -6.95 -11.56
N GLU A 280 16.82 -8.06 -12.26
CA GLU A 280 16.43 -9.41 -11.83
C GLU A 280 16.99 -9.73 -10.44
N LYS A 281 18.29 -9.54 -10.23
CA LYS A 281 18.96 -9.76 -8.96
C LYS A 281 18.34 -8.91 -7.83
N VAL A 282 18.14 -7.61 -8.08
CA VAL A 282 17.55 -6.69 -7.10
C VAL A 282 16.12 -7.10 -6.75
N SER A 283 15.28 -7.40 -7.74
CA SER A 283 13.88 -7.78 -7.51
C SER A 283 13.76 -9.10 -6.73
N ASN A 284 14.61 -10.08 -7.04
CA ASN A 284 14.59 -11.39 -6.38
C ASN A 284 15.14 -11.30 -4.95
N THR A 285 16.22 -10.53 -4.74
CA THR A 285 16.79 -10.34 -3.39
C THR A 285 15.84 -9.55 -2.48
N ALA A 286 15.11 -8.60 -3.03
CA ALA A 286 14.17 -7.78 -2.26
C ALA A 286 13.11 -8.64 -1.54
N ILE A 287 12.64 -9.73 -2.14
CA ILE A 287 11.56 -10.58 -1.61
C ILE A 287 11.91 -11.19 -0.23
N ILE A 288 13.18 -11.45 0.03
CA ILE A 288 13.64 -12.06 1.30
C ILE A 288 13.99 -11.03 2.39
N LEU A 289 13.89 -9.75 2.08
CA LEU A 289 14.22 -8.67 3.02
C LEU A 289 13.00 -8.30 3.91
N PRO A 290 13.23 -7.63 5.05
CA PRO A 290 12.15 -7.13 5.88
C PRO A 290 11.15 -6.27 5.08
N ASN A 291 9.87 -6.38 5.39
CA ASN A 291 8.77 -5.77 4.60
C ASN A 291 8.96 -4.28 4.29
N TYR A 292 9.47 -3.48 5.24
CA TYR A 292 9.72 -2.05 5.01
C TYR A 292 10.85 -1.80 3.99
N VAL A 293 11.91 -2.64 3.99
CA VAL A 293 13.01 -2.55 3.01
C VAL A 293 12.52 -3.00 1.63
N TYR A 294 11.83 -4.13 1.59
CA TYR A 294 11.20 -4.66 0.39
C TYR A 294 10.30 -3.61 -0.30
N LYS A 295 9.38 -3.01 0.45
CA LYS A 295 8.50 -1.98 -0.10
C LYS A 295 9.25 -0.76 -0.62
N ASN A 296 10.29 -0.29 0.07
CA ASN A 296 11.09 0.83 -0.38
C ASN A 296 11.83 0.53 -1.69
N ILE A 297 12.43 -0.66 -1.82
CA ILE A 297 13.11 -1.09 -3.06
C ILE A 297 12.10 -1.10 -4.23
N TYR A 298 10.91 -1.64 -4.03
CA TYR A 298 9.89 -1.69 -5.07
C TYR A 298 9.31 -0.31 -5.39
N ASN A 299 9.06 0.55 -4.41
CA ASN A 299 8.58 1.91 -4.65
C ASN A 299 9.53 2.73 -5.54
N ILE A 300 10.84 2.53 -5.38
CA ILE A 300 11.86 3.18 -6.21
C ILE A 300 11.98 2.52 -7.59
N ASN A 301 11.97 1.19 -7.66
CA ASN A 301 12.38 0.46 -8.86
C ASN A 301 11.24 -0.18 -9.65
N ILE A 302 9.98 -0.08 -9.24
CA ILE A 302 8.90 -0.82 -9.88
C ILE A 302 8.79 -0.55 -11.39
N ILE A 303 8.95 0.70 -11.81
CA ILE A 303 8.90 1.06 -13.22
C ILE A 303 10.14 0.51 -13.95
N ASN A 304 11.32 0.53 -13.32
CA ASN A 304 12.54 -0.07 -13.84
C ASN A 304 12.39 -1.60 -13.97
N PHE A 305 11.72 -2.27 -13.03
CA PHE A 305 11.45 -3.72 -13.13
C PHE A 305 10.50 -4.05 -14.28
N TYR A 306 9.47 -3.24 -14.53
CA TYR A 306 8.61 -3.41 -15.71
C TYR A 306 9.38 -3.18 -17.00
N HIS A 307 10.22 -2.16 -17.06
CA HIS A 307 11.07 -1.92 -18.23
C HIS A 307 12.08 -3.05 -18.46
N ALA A 308 12.77 -3.49 -17.41
CA ALA A 308 13.67 -4.64 -17.48
C ALA A 308 12.97 -5.92 -17.95
N ARG A 309 11.71 -6.13 -17.52
CA ARG A 309 10.88 -7.23 -17.99
C ARG A 309 10.59 -7.14 -19.49
N GLN A 310 10.25 -5.95 -20.00
CA GLN A 310 10.04 -5.73 -21.45
C GLN A 310 11.33 -5.95 -22.25
N LEU A 311 12.45 -5.45 -21.76
CA LEU A 311 13.77 -5.69 -22.38
C LEU A 311 14.11 -7.18 -22.36
N ALA A 312 13.91 -7.88 -21.26
CA ALA A 312 14.14 -9.32 -21.17
C ALA A 312 13.34 -10.10 -22.23
N GLU A 313 12.10 -9.70 -22.47
CA GLU A 313 11.24 -10.30 -23.51
C GLU A 313 11.79 -10.03 -24.90
N SER A 314 12.17 -8.78 -25.21
CA SER A 314 12.73 -8.40 -26.53
C SER A 314 14.10 -9.01 -26.80
N LEU A 315 14.92 -9.21 -25.78
CA LEU A 315 16.25 -9.80 -25.86
C LEU A 315 16.26 -11.34 -25.81
N GLY A 316 15.09 -11.97 -25.55
CA GLY A 316 14.99 -13.43 -25.39
C GLY A 316 15.61 -13.95 -24.09
N MET A 317 15.74 -13.12 -23.05
CA MET A 317 16.28 -13.48 -21.74
C MET A 317 15.20 -14.15 -20.87
N ASN A 318 14.82 -15.38 -21.21
CA ASN A 318 13.67 -16.07 -20.62
C ASN A 318 13.75 -16.18 -19.10
N MET A 319 14.91 -16.49 -18.51
CA MET A 319 15.07 -16.58 -17.05
C MET A 319 14.81 -15.24 -16.37
N GLY A 320 15.42 -14.15 -16.85
CA GLY A 320 15.20 -12.80 -16.33
C GLY A 320 13.72 -12.37 -16.47
N LEU A 321 13.11 -12.66 -17.62
CA LEU A 321 11.69 -12.40 -17.88
C LEU A 321 10.79 -13.08 -16.85
N MET A 322 11.03 -14.36 -16.57
CA MET A 322 10.24 -15.14 -15.62
C MET A 322 10.43 -14.65 -14.19
N THR A 323 11.68 -14.46 -13.76
CA THR A 323 12.01 -13.96 -12.42
C THR A 323 11.39 -12.58 -12.16
N LEU A 324 11.57 -11.63 -13.10
CA LEU A 324 10.97 -10.30 -12.98
C LEU A 324 9.44 -10.34 -12.97
N THR A 325 8.83 -11.16 -13.83
CA THR A 325 7.36 -11.30 -13.86
C THR A 325 6.84 -11.86 -12.56
N ARG A 326 7.47 -12.89 -11.99
CA ARG A 326 7.11 -13.47 -10.70
C ARG A 326 7.27 -12.47 -9.54
N SER A 327 8.38 -11.75 -9.53
CA SER A 327 8.65 -10.74 -8.50
C SER A 327 7.64 -9.59 -8.54
N LEU A 328 7.28 -9.13 -9.75
CA LEU A 328 6.23 -8.12 -9.94
C LEU A 328 4.84 -8.64 -9.55
N ALA A 329 4.52 -9.91 -9.87
CA ALA A 329 3.26 -10.53 -9.47
C ALA A 329 3.13 -10.63 -7.95
N HIS A 330 4.22 -11.03 -7.28
CA HIS A 330 4.27 -11.08 -5.82
C HIS A 330 4.07 -9.68 -5.20
N TYR A 331 4.77 -8.66 -5.72
CA TYR A 331 4.58 -7.28 -5.23
C TYR A 331 3.16 -6.76 -5.45
N ALA A 332 2.56 -7.04 -6.61
CA ALA A 332 1.19 -6.65 -6.90
C ALA A 332 0.19 -7.35 -5.94
N GLN A 333 0.44 -8.61 -5.60
CA GLN A 333 -0.36 -9.36 -4.62
C GLN A 333 -0.24 -8.76 -3.21
N GLU A 334 0.98 -8.53 -2.72
CA GLU A 334 1.24 -7.90 -1.41
C GLU A 334 0.66 -6.48 -1.30
N SER A 335 0.63 -5.78 -2.44
CA SER A 335 0.03 -4.44 -2.56
C SER A 335 -1.49 -4.47 -2.81
N ARG A 336 -2.11 -5.67 -2.79
CA ARG A 336 -3.55 -5.91 -3.06
C ARG A 336 -4.02 -5.44 -4.44
N GLN A 337 -3.11 -5.37 -5.40
CA GLN A 337 -3.41 -5.12 -6.81
C GLN A 337 -3.75 -6.45 -7.50
N PHE A 338 -4.81 -7.10 -7.06
CA PHE A 338 -5.14 -8.49 -7.44
C PHE A 338 -5.34 -8.70 -8.94
N SER A 339 -5.90 -7.72 -9.64
CA SER A 339 -6.07 -7.78 -11.10
C SER A 339 -4.71 -7.87 -11.81
N GLU A 340 -3.75 -7.05 -11.41
CA GLU A 340 -2.40 -7.05 -11.97
C GLU A 340 -1.63 -8.32 -11.58
N ALA A 341 -1.69 -8.74 -10.32
CA ALA A 341 -1.09 -9.99 -9.87
C ALA A 341 -1.61 -11.19 -10.67
N ASN A 342 -2.93 -11.26 -10.83
CA ASN A 342 -3.57 -12.31 -11.63
C ASN A 342 -3.09 -12.28 -13.10
N ARG A 343 -3.05 -11.10 -13.74
CA ARG A 343 -2.55 -10.92 -15.11
C ARG A 343 -1.12 -11.43 -15.26
N LEU A 344 -0.22 -11.09 -14.33
CA LEU A 344 1.17 -11.50 -14.38
C LEU A 344 1.34 -13.01 -14.15
N TYR A 345 0.62 -13.61 -13.21
CA TYR A 345 0.65 -15.07 -13.00
C TYR A 345 0.05 -15.84 -14.18
N GLN A 346 -1.04 -15.33 -14.80
CA GLN A 346 -1.61 -15.93 -16.02
C GLN A 346 -0.64 -15.82 -17.19
N TYR A 347 0.10 -14.70 -17.33
CA TYR A 347 1.14 -14.57 -18.33
C TYR A 347 2.23 -15.65 -18.16
N LEU A 348 2.66 -15.92 -16.92
CA LEU A 348 3.62 -17.01 -16.64
C LEU A 348 3.05 -18.36 -17.11
N LEU A 349 1.80 -18.71 -16.79
CA LEU A 349 1.18 -19.97 -17.20
C LEU A 349 1.08 -20.16 -18.72
N GLY A 350 0.98 -19.07 -19.47
CA GLY A 350 0.93 -19.10 -20.93
C GLY A 350 2.27 -19.36 -21.62
N ARG A 351 3.38 -19.34 -20.88
CA ARG A 351 4.71 -19.53 -21.44
C ARG A 351 5.11 -21.00 -21.50
N ARG A 352 5.63 -21.42 -22.67
CA ARG A 352 6.10 -22.81 -22.90
C ARG A 352 7.39 -23.10 -22.11
N GLU A 353 8.14 -22.08 -21.74
CA GLU A 353 9.37 -22.16 -20.96
C GLU A 353 9.11 -22.59 -19.52
N ILE A 354 7.91 -22.39 -18.99
CA ILE A 354 7.46 -23.01 -17.74
C ILE A 354 7.12 -24.48 -18.01
N GLN A 355 8.12 -25.27 -18.30
CA GLN A 355 8.01 -26.73 -18.36
C GLN A 355 8.26 -27.38 -16.98
N ASP A 356 8.82 -26.60 -16.06
CA ASP A 356 9.02 -27.06 -14.69
C ASP A 356 7.70 -27.11 -13.94
N ASP A 357 7.31 -28.32 -13.56
CA ASP A 357 6.09 -28.59 -12.81
C ASP A 357 6.09 -27.89 -11.44
N GLU A 358 7.24 -27.65 -10.85
CA GLU A 358 7.39 -26.93 -9.57
C GLU A 358 6.95 -25.48 -9.73
N GLU A 359 7.40 -24.79 -10.76
CA GLU A 359 7.03 -23.40 -11.01
C GLU A 359 5.54 -23.25 -11.38
N ARG A 360 5.02 -24.13 -12.22
CA ARG A 360 3.57 -24.16 -12.54
C ARG A 360 2.72 -24.34 -11.29
N THR A 361 3.14 -25.21 -10.42
CA THR A 361 2.44 -25.51 -9.18
C THR A 361 2.42 -24.32 -8.24
N MET A 362 3.56 -23.61 -8.11
CA MET A 362 3.64 -22.39 -7.34
C MET A 362 2.71 -21.31 -7.90
N VAL A 363 2.66 -21.15 -9.23
CA VAL A 363 1.77 -20.16 -9.86
C VAL A 363 0.30 -20.53 -9.63
N TYR A 364 -0.09 -21.80 -9.75
CA TYR A 364 -1.45 -22.24 -9.41
C TYR A 364 -1.80 -21.97 -7.95
N HIS A 365 -0.86 -22.23 -7.04
CA HIS A 365 -1.06 -21.91 -5.62
C HIS A 365 -1.29 -20.41 -5.40
N GLN A 366 -0.48 -19.54 -5.97
CA GLN A 366 -0.62 -18.09 -5.83
C GLN A 366 -1.94 -17.57 -6.42
N LEU A 367 -2.38 -18.09 -7.57
CA LEU A 367 -3.71 -17.79 -8.11
C LEU A 367 -4.83 -18.21 -7.16
N GLY A 368 -4.64 -19.34 -6.47
CA GLY A 368 -5.54 -19.79 -5.41
C GLY A 368 -5.58 -18.81 -4.24
N VAL A 369 -4.41 -18.32 -3.77
CA VAL A 369 -4.32 -17.34 -2.69
C VAL A 369 -5.00 -16.02 -3.10
N ILE A 370 -4.76 -15.51 -4.30
CA ILE A 370 -5.41 -14.29 -4.80
C ILE A 370 -6.94 -14.44 -4.80
N ALA A 371 -7.44 -15.55 -5.31
CA ALA A 371 -8.88 -15.80 -5.33
C ALA A 371 -9.47 -15.93 -3.91
N GLN A 372 -8.72 -16.53 -2.98
CA GLN A 372 -9.11 -16.65 -1.57
C GLN A 372 -9.16 -15.27 -0.89
N GLU A 373 -8.17 -14.41 -1.10
CA GLU A 373 -8.14 -13.04 -0.55
C GLU A 373 -9.26 -12.15 -1.10
N GLN A 374 -9.78 -12.48 -2.30
CA GLN A 374 -10.96 -11.86 -2.89
C GLN A 374 -12.28 -12.52 -2.43
N TRP A 375 -12.27 -13.47 -1.49
CA TRP A 375 -13.40 -14.27 -1.02
C TRP A 375 -14.08 -15.11 -2.12
N ASN A 376 -13.38 -15.37 -3.22
CA ASN A 376 -13.82 -16.21 -4.33
C ASN A 376 -13.44 -17.68 -4.11
N PHE A 377 -14.11 -18.37 -3.20
CA PHE A 377 -13.71 -19.69 -2.71
C PHE A 377 -13.74 -20.80 -3.74
N GLU A 378 -14.68 -20.82 -4.67
CA GLU A 378 -14.75 -21.89 -5.70
C GLU A 378 -13.62 -21.79 -6.73
N PRO A 379 -13.29 -20.60 -7.29
CA PRO A 379 -12.07 -20.42 -8.07
C PRO A 379 -10.79 -20.76 -7.28
N ALA A 380 -10.70 -20.36 -6.00
CA ALA A 380 -9.54 -20.66 -5.15
C ALA A 380 -9.33 -22.18 -5.02
N LYS A 381 -10.40 -22.94 -4.68
CA LYS A 381 -10.34 -24.41 -4.60
C LYS A 381 -9.95 -25.05 -5.93
N THR A 382 -10.41 -24.49 -7.05
CA THR A 382 -10.06 -24.99 -8.37
C THR A 382 -8.56 -24.84 -8.66
N TRP A 383 -7.99 -23.68 -8.35
CA TRP A 383 -6.56 -23.43 -8.52
C TRP A 383 -5.71 -24.30 -7.58
N TYR A 384 -6.10 -24.43 -6.31
CA TYR A 384 -5.40 -25.31 -5.37
C TYR A 384 -5.44 -26.78 -5.78
N LYS A 385 -6.56 -27.27 -6.34
CA LYS A 385 -6.65 -28.64 -6.89
C LYS A 385 -5.70 -28.82 -8.06
N LYS A 386 -5.63 -27.87 -9.00
CA LYS A 386 -4.65 -27.91 -10.10
C LYS A 386 -3.21 -27.96 -9.58
N SER A 387 -2.91 -27.16 -8.55
CA SER A 387 -1.62 -27.21 -7.88
C SER A 387 -1.32 -28.61 -7.33
N LEU A 388 -2.28 -29.24 -6.63
CA LEU A 388 -2.11 -30.59 -6.07
C LEU A 388 -2.02 -31.68 -7.12
N ASP A 389 -2.69 -31.56 -8.27
CA ASP A 389 -2.66 -32.57 -9.33
C ASP A 389 -1.27 -32.66 -9.96
N VAL A 390 -0.60 -31.54 -10.16
CA VAL A 390 0.80 -31.51 -10.63
C VAL A 390 1.75 -32.13 -9.58
N TYR A 391 1.51 -31.91 -8.27
CA TYR A 391 2.35 -32.50 -7.21
C TYR A 391 2.23 -34.02 -7.07
N LYS A 392 1.11 -34.62 -7.43
CA LYS A 392 0.95 -36.07 -7.35
C LYS A 392 1.96 -36.82 -8.23
N GLU A 393 2.46 -36.15 -9.26
CA GLU A 393 3.37 -36.73 -10.26
C GLU A 393 4.85 -36.44 -9.92
N ASN A 394 5.17 -35.47 -9.00
CA ASN A 394 6.53 -34.95 -8.78
C ASN A 394 7.03 -34.94 -7.34
N TYR A 395 8.35 -34.77 -7.19
CA TYR A 395 9.14 -35.03 -5.99
C TYR A 395 9.00 -34.02 -4.83
N ASN A 396 8.51 -32.80 -5.02
CA ASN A 396 8.46 -31.78 -3.95
C ASN A 396 7.12 -31.76 -3.19
N LYS A 397 6.95 -32.77 -2.31
CA LYS A 397 5.71 -32.92 -1.55
C LYS A 397 5.52 -31.86 -0.44
N LEU A 398 6.57 -31.15 -0.03
CA LEU A 398 6.44 -30.14 1.05
C LEU A 398 5.49 -29.00 0.62
N PHE A 399 5.60 -28.54 -0.62
CA PHE A 399 4.75 -27.45 -1.10
C PHE A 399 3.27 -27.84 -1.14
N SER A 400 2.95 -29.13 -1.39
CA SER A 400 1.57 -29.63 -1.31
C SER A 400 0.96 -29.44 0.09
N ALA A 401 1.78 -29.44 1.14
CA ALA A 401 1.31 -29.20 2.49
C ALA A 401 0.76 -27.78 2.69
N TYR A 402 1.38 -26.77 2.07
CA TYR A 402 0.86 -25.41 2.12
C TYR A 402 -0.47 -25.30 1.36
N THR A 403 -0.59 -25.98 0.23
CA THR A 403 -1.85 -26.02 -0.53
C THR A 403 -2.97 -26.74 0.23
N TYR A 404 -2.68 -27.85 0.91
CA TYR A 404 -3.66 -28.50 1.81
C TYR A 404 -4.05 -27.59 2.97
N HIS A 405 -3.10 -26.86 3.55
CA HIS A 405 -3.39 -25.91 4.61
C HIS A 405 -4.39 -24.84 4.15
N GLN A 406 -4.19 -24.24 2.98
CA GLN A 406 -5.11 -23.25 2.42
C GLN A 406 -6.50 -23.82 2.10
N LEU A 407 -6.56 -25.06 1.59
CA LEU A 407 -7.84 -25.75 1.41
C LEU A 407 -8.56 -25.99 2.75
N GLY A 408 -7.81 -26.33 3.80
CA GLY A 408 -8.31 -26.39 5.17
C GLY A 408 -8.93 -25.06 5.62
N THR A 409 -8.23 -23.96 5.41
CA THR A 409 -8.71 -22.62 5.77
C THR A 409 -10.02 -22.26 5.05
N ILE A 410 -10.09 -22.47 3.72
CA ILE A 410 -11.33 -22.20 2.96
C ILE A 410 -12.49 -23.05 3.46
N THR A 411 -12.26 -24.34 3.69
CA THR A 411 -13.33 -25.27 4.12
C THR A 411 -13.78 -24.96 5.55
N GLN A 412 -12.89 -24.49 6.42
CA GLN A 412 -13.22 -23.98 7.74
C GLN A 412 -14.12 -22.73 7.66
N TRP A 413 -13.78 -21.74 6.82
CA TRP A 413 -14.62 -20.55 6.59
C TRP A 413 -16.01 -20.90 6.02
N GLN A 414 -16.09 -21.98 5.24
CA GLN A 414 -17.36 -22.53 4.75
C GLN A 414 -18.10 -23.39 5.81
N ARG A 415 -17.59 -23.45 7.05
CA ARG A 415 -18.10 -24.27 8.16
C ARG A 415 -18.15 -25.77 7.90
N ASN A 416 -17.35 -26.26 6.94
CA ASN A 416 -17.17 -27.70 6.73
C ASN A 416 -15.98 -28.21 7.56
N PHE A 417 -16.20 -28.30 8.86
CA PHE A 417 -15.14 -28.57 9.84
C PHE A 417 -14.48 -29.94 9.65
N THR A 418 -15.25 -30.97 9.28
CA THR A 418 -14.71 -32.31 9.05
C THR A 418 -13.71 -32.33 7.89
N LEU A 419 -14.05 -31.67 6.78
CA LEU A 419 -13.16 -31.58 5.62
C LEU A 419 -11.96 -30.66 5.89
N ALA A 420 -12.14 -29.60 6.69
CA ALA A 420 -11.06 -28.72 7.11
C ALA A 420 -10.01 -29.48 7.94
N GLU A 421 -10.46 -30.28 8.90
CA GLU A 421 -9.60 -31.14 9.71
C GLU A 421 -8.81 -32.13 8.86
N GLU A 422 -9.49 -32.78 7.90
CA GLU A 422 -8.84 -33.72 6.97
C GLU A 422 -7.71 -33.05 6.18
N TYR A 423 -7.94 -31.83 5.68
CA TYR A 423 -6.92 -31.09 4.94
C TYR A 423 -5.77 -30.62 5.84
N TYR A 424 -6.05 -30.08 7.02
CA TYR A 424 -5.00 -29.68 7.96
C TYR A 424 -4.17 -30.88 8.42
N MET A 425 -4.77 -32.03 8.68
CA MET A 425 -4.05 -33.25 9.03
C MET A 425 -3.17 -33.78 7.90
N LYS A 426 -3.62 -33.68 6.63
CA LYS A 426 -2.76 -33.98 5.47
C LYS A 426 -1.56 -33.04 5.41
N SER A 427 -1.79 -31.74 5.60
CA SER A 427 -0.73 -30.72 5.68
C SER A 427 0.26 -31.06 6.79
N LEU A 428 -0.21 -31.27 8.00
CA LEU A 428 0.59 -31.56 9.17
C LEU A 428 1.47 -32.80 8.99
N LYS A 429 0.89 -33.90 8.48
CA LYS A 429 1.62 -35.14 8.21
C LYS A 429 2.81 -34.94 7.27
N ILE A 430 2.63 -34.12 6.24
CA ILE A 430 3.69 -33.83 5.27
C ILE A 430 4.75 -32.94 5.94
N LYS A 431 4.37 -31.87 6.65
CA LYS A 431 5.28 -30.94 7.32
C LYS A 431 6.14 -31.67 8.37
N ILE A 432 5.55 -32.57 9.15
CA ILE A 432 6.30 -33.43 10.09
C ILE A 432 7.35 -34.28 9.35
N LYS A 433 6.96 -34.91 8.23
CA LYS A 433 7.88 -35.74 7.44
C LYS A 433 9.08 -34.93 6.93
N TYR A 434 8.88 -33.66 6.56
CA TYR A 434 9.92 -32.78 6.03
C TYR A 434 10.59 -31.92 7.10
N LYS A 435 10.20 -32.06 8.38
CA LYS A 435 10.72 -31.30 9.52
C LYS A 435 10.55 -29.79 9.37
N ASP A 436 9.45 -29.36 8.76
CA ASP A 436 9.07 -27.94 8.63
C ASP A 436 8.43 -27.49 9.96
N GLU A 437 9.25 -27.16 10.94
CA GLU A 437 8.82 -26.83 12.31
C GLU A 437 7.87 -25.62 12.32
N GLU A 438 8.17 -24.56 11.58
CA GLU A 438 7.29 -23.39 11.48
C GLU A 438 5.94 -23.74 10.82
N GLY A 439 5.98 -24.52 9.76
CA GLY A 439 4.77 -25.03 9.11
C GLY A 439 3.95 -25.93 10.02
N ILE A 440 4.57 -26.77 10.84
CA ILE A 440 3.89 -27.59 11.84
C ILE A 440 3.16 -26.67 12.83
N ALA A 441 3.86 -25.71 13.43
CA ALA A 441 3.27 -24.80 14.41
C ALA A 441 2.09 -24.01 13.84
N ASN A 442 2.23 -23.47 12.62
CA ASN A 442 1.12 -22.80 11.92
C ASN A 442 -0.10 -23.71 11.73
N THR A 443 0.13 -24.99 11.43
CA THR A 443 -0.99 -25.92 11.20
C THR A 443 -1.62 -26.35 12.52
N CYS A 444 -0.83 -26.50 13.60
CA CYS A 444 -1.35 -26.73 14.94
C CYS A 444 -2.20 -25.54 15.45
N ASP A 445 -1.76 -24.30 15.20
CA ASP A 445 -2.57 -23.11 15.55
C ASP A 445 -3.96 -23.17 14.85
N GLN A 446 -4.00 -23.51 13.56
CA GLN A 446 -5.27 -23.61 12.83
C GLN A 446 -6.14 -24.78 13.31
N LEU A 447 -5.52 -25.95 13.63
CA LEU A 447 -6.24 -27.08 14.23
C LEU A 447 -6.76 -26.71 15.63
N GLY A 448 -6.04 -25.87 16.39
CA GLY A 448 -6.49 -25.35 17.67
C GLY A 448 -7.72 -24.44 17.52
N ILE A 449 -7.70 -23.54 16.54
CA ILE A 449 -8.84 -22.68 16.24
C ILE A 449 -10.04 -23.52 15.75
N LEU A 450 -9.81 -24.49 14.88
CA LEU A 450 -10.86 -25.38 14.36
C LEU A 450 -11.53 -26.18 15.49
N ALA A 451 -10.73 -26.74 16.41
CA ALA A 451 -11.26 -27.47 17.57
C ALA A 451 -12.03 -26.54 18.53
N TRP A 452 -11.60 -25.29 18.69
CA TRP A 452 -12.32 -24.27 19.46
C TRP A 452 -13.68 -23.94 18.81
N GLU A 453 -13.74 -23.76 17.50
CA GLU A 453 -15.02 -23.54 16.77
C GLU A 453 -15.98 -24.75 16.90
N GLN A 454 -15.43 -25.95 17.02
CA GLN A 454 -16.19 -27.18 17.32
C GLN A 454 -16.51 -27.36 18.82
N GLN A 455 -16.12 -26.44 19.68
CA GLN A 455 -16.26 -26.48 21.13
C GLN A 455 -15.51 -27.64 21.81
N ASP A 456 -14.55 -28.26 21.13
CA ASP A 456 -13.62 -29.21 21.75
C ASP A 456 -12.41 -28.46 22.35
N PHE A 457 -12.67 -27.82 23.48
CA PHE A 457 -11.66 -26.98 24.17
C PHE A 457 -10.45 -27.79 24.65
N LYS A 458 -10.61 -29.08 24.90
CA LYS A 458 -9.50 -29.95 25.32
C LYS A 458 -8.55 -30.18 24.15
N LEU A 459 -9.08 -30.48 22.98
CA LEU A 459 -8.29 -30.67 21.75
C LEU A 459 -7.67 -29.33 21.30
N ALA A 460 -8.45 -28.25 21.38
CA ALA A 460 -7.97 -26.90 21.06
C ALA A 460 -6.75 -26.51 21.89
N LYS A 461 -6.82 -26.70 23.21
CA LYS A 461 -5.71 -26.45 24.13
C LYS A 461 -4.47 -27.27 23.75
N LYS A 462 -4.63 -28.56 23.47
CA LYS A 462 -3.52 -29.45 23.07
C LYS A 462 -2.79 -28.91 21.84
N TRP A 463 -3.51 -28.59 20.78
CA TRP A 463 -2.90 -28.10 19.55
C TRP A 463 -2.20 -26.75 19.73
N CYS A 464 -2.80 -25.83 20.48
CA CYS A 464 -2.17 -24.56 20.79
C CYS A 464 -0.92 -24.71 21.67
N GLU A 465 -0.89 -25.66 22.61
CA GLU A 465 0.30 -25.94 23.42
C GLU A 465 1.45 -26.53 22.58
N GLU A 466 1.15 -27.44 21.64
CA GLU A 466 2.14 -27.96 20.68
C GLU A 466 2.72 -26.83 19.80
N SER A 467 1.89 -25.93 19.30
CA SER A 467 2.34 -24.76 18.53
C SER A 467 3.20 -23.83 19.37
N LEU A 468 2.77 -23.52 20.60
CA LEU A 468 3.47 -22.63 21.52
C LEU A 468 4.91 -23.09 21.82
N GLU A 469 5.12 -24.38 22.02
CA GLU A 469 6.45 -24.94 22.25
C GLU A 469 7.40 -24.69 21.07
N ILE A 470 6.89 -24.86 19.85
CA ILE A 470 7.68 -24.63 18.64
C ILE A 470 7.99 -23.14 18.47
N TRP A 471 7.00 -22.24 18.62
CA TRP A 471 7.23 -20.80 18.48
C TRP A 471 8.24 -20.27 19.51
N LYS A 472 8.18 -20.75 20.75
CA LYS A 472 9.16 -20.41 21.77
C LYS A 472 10.57 -20.88 21.41
N LYS A 473 10.71 -22.11 20.90
CA LYS A 473 11.98 -22.65 20.44
C LYS A 473 12.59 -21.81 19.32
N HIS A 474 11.76 -21.30 18.40
CA HIS A 474 12.20 -20.46 17.30
C HIS A 474 12.40 -18.98 17.68
N GLY A 475 12.00 -18.58 18.87
CA GLY A 475 12.08 -17.18 19.33
C GLY A 475 11.12 -16.24 18.58
N ASP A 476 10.09 -16.76 17.91
CA ASP A 476 9.08 -15.94 17.25
C ASP A 476 8.13 -15.36 18.31
N LYS A 477 8.52 -14.20 18.84
CA LYS A 477 7.77 -13.49 19.87
C LYS A 477 6.33 -13.16 19.44
N ARG A 478 6.13 -12.72 18.19
CA ARG A 478 4.80 -12.34 17.69
C ARG A 478 3.83 -13.51 17.69
N ARG A 479 4.27 -14.67 17.15
CA ARG A 479 3.44 -15.87 17.11
C ARG A 479 3.25 -16.48 18.50
N THR A 480 4.28 -16.47 19.32
CA THR A 480 4.19 -16.86 20.74
C THR A 480 3.10 -16.07 21.48
N ALA A 481 3.07 -14.74 21.32
CA ALA A 481 2.04 -13.90 21.91
C ALA A 481 0.64 -14.21 21.37
N GLY A 482 0.51 -14.47 20.07
CA GLY A 482 -0.74 -14.89 19.44
C GLY A 482 -1.28 -16.20 20.00
N THR A 483 -0.43 -17.21 20.14
CA THR A 483 -0.81 -18.52 20.68
C THR A 483 -1.16 -18.45 22.17
N TYR A 484 -0.44 -17.62 22.97
CA TYR A 484 -0.86 -17.33 24.35
C TYR A 484 -2.24 -16.70 24.42
N HIS A 485 -2.54 -15.75 23.53
CA HIS A 485 -3.84 -15.13 23.44
C HIS A 485 -4.95 -16.16 23.15
N GLN A 486 -4.72 -17.08 22.19
CA GLN A 486 -5.66 -18.17 21.88
C GLN A 486 -5.90 -19.10 23.07
N LEU A 487 -4.82 -19.47 23.78
CA LEU A 487 -4.93 -20.26 25.01
C LEU A 487 -5.73 -19.52 26.09
N GLY A 488 -5.62 -18.20 26.18
CA GLY A 488 -6.44 -17.36 27.04
C GLY A 488 -7.91 -17.43 26.67
N VAL A 489 -8.26 -17.32 25.37
CA VAL A 489 -9.63 -17.48 24.88
C VAL A 489 -10.20 -18.85 25.22
N ILE A 490 -9.44 -19.93 24.98
CA ILE A 490 -9.87 -21.30 25.28
C ILE A 490 -10.15 -21.47 26.80
N ALA A 491 -9.26 -20.95 27.66
CA ALA A 491 -9.48 -21.00 29.11
C ALA A 491 -10.69 -20.19 29.57
N GLN A 492 -10.93 -19.03 28.94
CA GLN A 492 -12.10 -18.19 29.20
C GLN A 492 -13.41 -18.92 28.87
N GLU A 493 -13.50 -19.59 27.71
CA GLU A 493 -14.68 -20.39 27.33
C GLU A 493 -14.91 -21.58 28.30
N GLN A 494 -13.85 -22.11 28.89
CA GLN A 494 -13.93 -23.12 29.97
C GLN A 494 -14.27 -22.53 31.34
N GLN A 495 -14.47 -21.20 31.45
CA GLN A 495 -14.66 -20.46 32.70
C GLN A 495 -13.49 -20.59 33.70
N ASP A 496 -12.31 -20.99 33.21
CA ASP A 496 -11.07 -20.97 34.00
C ASP A 496 -10.43 -19.59 33.91
N PHE A 497 -11.03 -18.62 34.61
CA PHE A 497 -10.64 -17.23 34.54
C PHE A 497 -9.20 -16.99 35.03
N ALA A 498 -8.72 -17.79 35.99
CA ALA A 498 -7.36 -17.67 36.50
C ALA A 498 -6.33 -18.05 35.42
N SER A 499 -6.55 -19.16 34.71
CA SER A 499 -5.69 -19.56 33.60
C SER A 499 -5.80 -18.57 32.43
N ALA A 500 -7.01 -18.08 32.11
CA ALA A 500 -7.23 -17.11 31.06
C ALA A 500 -6.44 -15.82 31.31
N GLU A 501 -6.54 -15.27 32.52
CA GLU A 501 -5.81 -14.08 32.95
C GLU A 501 -4.29 -14.25 32.82
N ALA A 502 -3.76 -15.39 33.31
CA ALA A 502 -2.35 -15.69 33.22
C ALA A 502 -1.85 -15.76 31.76
N ARG A 503 -2.63 -16.40 30.86
CA ARG A 503 -2.28 -16.51 29.44
C ARG A 503 -2.36 -15.18 28.72
N TYR A 504 -3.39 -14.34 28.98
CA TYR A 504 -3.48 -13.00 28.42
C TYR A 504 -2.35 -12.09 28.92
N LYS A 505 -1.95 -12.16 30.19
CA LYS A 505 -0.80 -11.41 30.72
C LYS A 505 0.51 -11.81 30.03
N ASN A 506 0.74 -13.12 29.81
CA ASN A 506 1.91 -13.58 29.04
C ASN A 506 1.89 -13.05 27.60
N SER A 507 0.73 -13.02 26.96
CA SER A 507 0.58 -12.44 25.63
C SER A 507 0.86 -10.95 25.63
N LEU A 508 0.33 -10.23 26.61
CA LEU A 508 0.48 -8.79 26.76
C LEU A 508 1.93 -8.37 26.97
N GLU A 509 2.64 -9.01 27.88
CA GLU A 509 4.05 -8.74 28.16
C GLU A 509 4.90 -8.82 26.88
N ILE A 510 4.70 -9.86 26.08
CA ILE A 510 5.44 -10.01 24.82
C ILE A 510 5.04 -8.92 23.81
N LYS A 511 3.78 -8.52 23.75
CA LYS A 511 3.30 -7.48 22.82
C LYS A 511 3.84 -6.11 23.20
N GLU A 512 3.86 -5.78 24.49
CA GLU A 512 4.45 -4.54 25.00
C GLU A 512 5.97 -4.48 24.74
N GLU A 513 6.70 -5.57 24.97
CA GLU A 513 8.13 -5.66 24.65
C GLU A 513 8.46 -5.47 23.16
N ASN A 514 7.52 -5.72 22.27
CA ASN A 514 7.71 -5.61 20.82
C ASN A 514 6.99 -4.40 20.21
N ASP A 515 6.54 -3.43 21.01
CA ASP A 515 5.81 -2.24 20.57
C ASP A 515 4.55 -2.56 19.74
N ASP A 516 3.93 -3.74 19.93
CA ASP A 516 2.67 -4.13 19.29
C ASP A 516 1.49 -3.50 20.06
N GLU A 517 1.36 -2.17 19.97
CA GLU A 517 0.30 -1.41 20.64
C GLU A 517 -1.10 -1.95 20.28
N TYR A 518 -1.34 -2.28 18.99
CA TYR A 518 -2.65 -2.77 18.56
C TYR A 518 -2.98 -4.15 19.13
N GLY A 519 -2.03 -5.08 19.07
CA GLY A 519 -2.17 -6.39 19.69
C GLY A 519 -2.35 -6.29 21.21
N ALA A 520 -1.64 -5.37 21.86
CA ALA A 520 -1.82 -5.10 23.30
C ALA A 520 -3.25 -4.60 23.59
N ALA A 521 -3.81 -3.67 22.78
CA ALA A 521 -5.17 -3.16 22.96
C ALA A 521 -6.25 -4.26 22.91
N ILE A 522 -6.08 -5.25 22.00
CA ILE A 522 -6.98 -6.41 21.95
C ILE A 522 -6.86 -7.23 23.24
N THR A 523 -5.64 -7.43 23.76
CA THR A 523 -5.41 -8.21 24.97
C THR A 523 -5.91 -7.50 26.24
N TYR A 524 -5.72 -6.18 26.32
CA TYR A 524 -6.32 -5.34 27.38
C TYR A 524 -7.84 -5.48 27.42
N HIS A 525 -8.50 -5.47 26.24
CA HIS A 525 -9.95 -5.65 26.16
C HIS A 525 -10.38 -7.02 26.75
N GLN A 526 -9.64 -8.10 26.45
CA GLN A 526 -9.95 -9.42 27.00
C GLN A 526 -9.69 -9.50 28.51
N LEU A 527 -8.61 -8.89 29.00
CA LEU A 527 -8.35 -8.78 30.45
C LEU A 527 -9.46 -8.01 31.16
N GLY A 528 -9.99 -6.96 30.54
CA GLY A 528 -11.17 -6.24 31.04
C GLY A 528 -12.38 -7.15 31.17
N ARG A 529 -12.65 -8.00 30.16
CA ARG A 529 -13.73 -8.99 30.21
C ARG A 529 -13.53 -10.01 31.34
N ILE A 530 -12.32 -10.52 31.53
CA ILE A 530 -12.04 -11.44 32.64
C ILE A 530 -12.27 -10.79 33.99
N ALA A 531 -11.77 -9.57 34.20
CA ALA A 531 -11.97 -8.83 35.44
C ALA A 531 -13.47 -8.56 35.70
N GLU A 532 -14.25 -8.25 34.63
CA GLU A 532 -15.70 -8.06 34.73
C GLU A 532 -16.42 -9.35 35.16
N GLU A 533 -16.07 -10.52 34.61
CA GLU A 533 -16.62 -11.82 35.01
C GLU A 533 -16.24 -12.18 36.45
N GLN A 534 -15.08 -11.80 36.91
CA GLN A 534 -14.61 -11.95 38.31
C GLN A 534 -15.24 -10.90 39.26
N ARG A 535 -16.03 -9.96 38.73
CA ARG A 535 -16.64 -8.83 39.42
C ARG A 535 -15.62 -7.83 40.01
N ASP A 536 -14.41 -7.81 39.49
CA ASP A 536 -13.45 -6.74 39.75
C ASP A 536 -13.68 -5.59 38.75
N PHE A 537 -14.72 -4.81 39.05
CA PHE A 537 -15.15 -3.74 38.16
C PHE A 537 -14.12 -2.61 38.00
N GLN A 538 -13.30 -2.38 39.04
CA GLN A 538 -12.26 -1.38 38.97
C GLN A 538 -11.15 -1.82 37.99
N ALA A 539 -10.64 -3.04 38.13
CA ALA A 539 -9.67 -3.56 37.21
C ALA A 539 -10.21 -3.66 35.76
N ALA A 540 -11.49 -4.05 35.59
CA ALA A 540 -12.15 -4.09 34.29
C ALA A 540 -12.14 -2.73 33.61
N GLU A 541 -12.49 -1.67 34.32
CA GLU A 541 -12.50 -0.30 33.82
C GLU A 541 -11.10 0.15 33.39
N GLU A 542 -10.08 -0.08 34.22
CA GLU A 542 -8.69 0.27 33.92
C GLU A 542 -8.20 -0.42 32.63
N TRP A 543 -8.49 -1.70 32.45
CA TRP A 543 -8.11 -2.45 31.26
C TRP A 543 -8.85 -1.97 30.00
N TYR A 544 -10.17 -1.73 30.09
CA TYR A 544 -10.94 -1.21 28.96
C TYR A 544 -10.49 0.19 28.56
N GLN A 545 -10.14 1.06 29.51
CA GLN A 545 -9.63 2.41 29.22
C GLN A 545 -8.27 2.37 28.52
N LYS A 546 -7.35 1.46 28.93
CA LYS A 546 -6.08 1.25 28.22
C LYS A 546 -6.30 0.79 26.77
N SER A 547 -7.21 -0.15 26.58
CA SER A 547 -7.57 -0.61 25.22
C SER A 547 -8.15 0.52 24.37
N LEU A 548 -9.07 1.29 24.95
CA LEU A 548 -9.73 2.39 24.26
C LEU A 548 -8.75 3.48 23.84
N ALA A 549 -7.86 3.91 24.72
CA ALA A 549 -6.87 4.95 24.44
C ALA A 549 -5.99 4.61 23.22
N ILE A 550 -5.58 3.34 23.09
CA ILE A 550 -4.79 2.90 21.96
C ILE A 550 -5.62 2.87 20.68
N LYS A 551 -6.85 2.34 20.73
CA LYS A 551 -7.73 2.25 19.57
C LYS A 551 -8.10 3.63 19.02
N GLU A 552 -8.40 4.59 19.89
CA GLU A 552 -8.64 5.99 19.51
C GLU A 552 -7.40 6.64 18.89
N LYS A 553 -6.23 6.45 19.49
CA LYS A 553 -4.94 6.94 18.95
C LYS A 553 -4.68 6.44 17.54
N GLN A 554 -5.09 5.20 17.26
CA GLN A 554 -4.86 4.55 15.96
C GLN A 554 -6.00 4.75 14.96
N GLY A 555 -7.10 5.43 15.36
CA GLY A 555 -8.26 5.64 14.52
C GLY A 555 -9.08 4.36 14.26
N ASP A 556 -8.98 3.36 15.15
CA ASP A 556 -9.80 2.15 15.09
C ASP A 556 -11.19 2.44 15.68
N GLU A 557 -12.02 3.14 14.90
CA GLU A 557 -13.38 3.54 15.30
C GLU A 557 -14.24 2.33 15.70
N TYR A 558 -14.13 1.23 14.94
CA TYR A 558 -14.88 0.01 15.24
C TYR A 558 -14.47 -0.63 16.57
N GLY A 559 -13.17 -0.85 16.77
CA GLY A 559 -12.66 -1.42 18.02
C GLY A 559 -12.92 -0.52 19.23
N ALA A 560 -12.82 0.80 19.06
CA ALA A 560 -13.18 1.77 20.11
C ALA A 560 -14.67 1.67 20.47
N ALA A 561 -15.56 1.61 19.47
CA ALA A 561 -17.00 1.49 19.67
C ALA A 561 -17.38 0.21 20.44
N LEU A 562 -16.77 -0.94 20.11
CA LEU A 562 -16.96 -2.18 20.87
C LEU A 562 -16.50 -2.03 22.33
N THR A 563 -15.39 -1.32 22.57
CA THR A 563 -14.87 -1.10 23.92
C THR A 563 -15.76 -0.13 24.71
N TYR A 564 -16.29 0.91 24.07
CA TYR A 564 -17.33 1.76 24.67
C TYR A 564 -18.57 0.96 25.03
N GLY A 565 -18.99 0.01 24.19
CA GLY A 565 -20.11 -0.88 24.52
C GLY A 565 -19.89 -1.66 25.83
N GLN A 566 -18.67 -2.21 26.03
CA GLN A 566 -18.33 -2.92 27.27
C GLN A 566 -18.24 -1.98 28.48
N LEU A 567 -17.67 -0.79 28.35
CA LEU A 567 -17.65 0.23 29.40
C LEU A 567 -19.08 0.64 29.79
N GLY A 568 -20.00 0.73 28.84
CA GLY A 568 -21.42 0.97 29.09
C GLY A 568 -22.09 -0.14 29.91
N VAL A 569 -21.81 -1.40 29.57
CA VAL A 569 -22.28 -2.58 30.32
C VAL A 569 -21.71 -2.56 31.76
N LEU A 570 -20.42 -2.28 31.90
CA LEU A 570 -19.73 -2.20 33.19
C LEU A 570 -20.35 -1.13 34.08
N ALA A 571 -20.54 0.10 33.56
CA ALA A 571 -21.16 1.19 34.29
C ALA A 571 -22.62 0.87 34.69
N ALA A 572 -23.36 0.20 33.80
CA ALA A 572 -24.73 -0.26 34.13
C ALA A 572 -24.75 -1.30 35.28
N LYS A 573 -23.77 -2.23 35.32
CA LYS A 573 -23.59 -3.18 36.44
C LYS A 573 -23.28 -2.47 37.77
N GLN A 574 -22.54 -1.36 37.68
CA GLN A 574 -22.21 -0.49 38.83
C GLN A 574 -23.36 0.47 39.24
N ARG A 575 -24.47 0.46 38.49
CA ARG A 575 -25.62 1.36 38.64
C ARG A 575 -25.29 2.84 38.37
N ASP A 576 -24.19 3.10 37.61
CA ASP A 576 -23.90 4.45 37.11
C ASP A 576 -24.62 4.65 35.76
N VAL A 577 -25.88 5.10 35.88
CA VAL A 577 -26.77 5.27 34.72
C VAL A 577 -26.23 6.33 33.73
N GLN A 578 -25.58 7.38 34.23
CA GLN A 578 -25.10 8.49 33.41
C GLN A 578 -23.88 8.10 32.57
N SER A 579 -22.90 7.44 33.17
CA SER A 579 -21.73 6.91 32.48
C SER A 579 -22.12 5.81 31.50
N ALA A 580 -23.03 4.91 31.89
CA ALA A 580 -23.54 3.85 31.02
C ALA A 580 -24.18 4.43 29.75
N ALA A 581 -25.03 5.44 29.88
CA ALA A 581 -25.65 6.11 28.74
C ALA A 581 -24.63 6.78 27.83
N ALA A 582 -23.64 7.48 28.39
CA ALA A 582 -22.59 8.14 27.63
C ALA A 582 -21.78 7.15 26.78
N HIS A 583 -21.41 6.02 27.39
CA HIS A 583 -20.64 5.00 26.71
C HIS A 583 -21.45 4.27 25.64
N PHE A 584 -22.70 3.91 25.90
CA PHE A 584 -23.54 3.29 24.87
C PHE A 584 -23.80 4.22 23.68
N LEU A 585 -24.00 5.52 23.89
CA LEU A 585 -24.17 6.47 22.77
C LEU A 585 -22.94 6.58 21.91
N LYS A 586 -21.74 6.63 22.49
CA LYS A 586 -20.48 6.58 21.74
C LYS A 586 -20.30 5.27 20.97
N ALA A 587 -20.68 4.14 21.57
CA ALA A 587 -20.67 2.85 20.91
C ALA A 587 -21.62 2.83 19.69
N ILE A 588 -22.83 3.35 19.84
CA ILE A 588 -23.84 3.44 18.79
C ILE A 588 -23.34 4.35 17.63
N GLU A 589 -22.80 5.53 17.96
CA GLU A 589 -22.24 6.46 16.98
C GLU A 589 -21.13 5.81 16.15
N GLY A 590 -20.15 5.18 16.80
CA GLY A 590 -19.05 4.50 16.13
C GLY A 590 -19.51 3.29 15.29
N LEU A 591 -20.45 2.47 15.80
CA LEU A 591 -20.97 1.32 15.05
C LEU A 591 -21.85 1.73 13.86
N ALA A 592 -22.60 2.81 13.99
CA ALA A 592 -23.41 3.36 12.91
C ALA A 592 -22.54 3.79 11.71
N SER A 593 -21.35 4.35 11.97
CA SER A 593 -20.40 4.76 10.92
C SER A 593 -19.77 3.57 10.17
N THR A 594 -19.69 2.42 10.82
CA THR A 594 -19.02 1.21 10.26
C THR A 594 -19.94 0.29 9.48
N GLY A 595 -21.26 0.45 9.58
CA GLY A 595 -22.25 -0.40 8.91
C GLY A 595 -22.39 -1.81 9.51
N ASP A 596 -21.90 -2.05 10.73
CA ASP A 596 -22.11 -3.31 11.44
C ASP A 596 -23.47 -3.32 12.15
N GLU A 597 -24.49 -3.77 11.43
CA GLU A 597 -25.87 -3.84 11.93
C GLU A 597 -26.02 -4.75 13.17
N TYR A 598 -25.24 -5.82 13.28
CA TYR A 598 -25.34 -6.77 14.39
C TYR A 598 -24.91 -6.14 15.72
N HIS A 599 -23.69 -5.57 15.78
CA HIS A 599 -23.20 -4.94 17.01
C HIS A 599 -23.94 -3.63 17.31
N LEU A 600 -24.36 -2.91 16.26
CA LEU A 600 -25.23 -1.74 16.44
C LEU A 600 -26.54 -2.10 17.14
N ALA A 601 -27.21 -3.18 16.70
CA ALA A 601 -28.44 -3.66 17.35
C ALA A 601 -28.21 -4.04 18.83
N ILE A 602 -27.08 -4.68 19.15
CA ILE A 602 -26.72 -5.00 20.54
C ILE A 602 -26.51 -3.72 21.36
N ALA A 603 -25.81 -2.72 20.85
CA ALA A 603 -25.57 -1.47 21.55
C ALA A 603 -26.89 -0.69 21.81
N VAL A 604 -27.78 -0.64 20.81
CA VAL A 604 -29.12 -0.05 20.92
C VAL A 604 -29.97 -0.81 21.92
N HIS A 605 -29.93 -2.15 21.91
CA HIS A 605 -30.64 -2.98 22.88
C HIS A 605 -30.17 -2.71 24.34
N ASN A 606 -28.87 -2.60 24.55
CA ASN A 606 -28.28 -2.28 25.84
C ASN A 606 -28.71 -0.90 26.33
N TYR A 607 -28.78 0.11 25.45
CA TYR A 607 -29.32 1.43 25.80
C TYR A 607 -30.81 1.38 26.13
N ALA A 608 -31.59 0.60 25.37
CA ALA A 608 -33.01 0.39 25.65
C ALA A 608 -33.25 -0.28 27.03
N ARG A 609 -32.43 -1.28 27.36
CA ARG A 609 -32.44 -1.95 28.66
C ARG A 609 -32.07 -0.98 29.80
N LEU A 610 -31.08 -0.10 29.58
CA LEU A 610 -30.73 0.95 30.53
C LEU A 610 -31.91 1.89 30.76
N LEU A 611 -32.57 2.36 29.70
CA LEU A 611 -33.80 3.16 29.78
C LEU A 611 -34.92 2.47 30.55
N HIS A 612 -35.14 1.17 30.34
CA HIS A 612 -36.17 0.39 30.99
C HIS A 612 -35.91 0.25 32.49
N THR A 613 -34.68 0.00 32.90
CA THR A 613 -34.27 -0.25 34.28
C THR A 613 -33.93 1.01 35.06
N ALA A 614 -33.73 2.15 34.40
CA ALA A 614 -33.41 3.42 35.06
C ALA A 614 -34.57 3.93 35.93
N PRO A 615 -34.28 4.66 37.03
CA PRO A 615 -35.30 5.34 37.85
C PRO A 615 -36.14 6.28 37.00
N PRO A 616 -37.46 6.44 37.31
CA PRO A 616 -38.35 7.34 36.56
C PRO A 616 -37.84 8.78 36.44
N SER A 617 -37.10 9.27 37.42
CA SER A 617 -36.49 10.60 37.45
C SER A 617 -35.37 10.78 36.42
N GLU A 618 -34.74 9.69 35.96
CA GLU A 618 -33.64 9.72 35.03
C GLU A 618 -34.03 9.38 33.57
N ARG A 619 -35.19 8.70 33.39
CA ARG A 619 -35.64 8.25 32.06
C ARG A 619 -35.83 9.39 31.05
N GLU A 620 -36.39 10.52 31.54
CA GLU A 620 -36.59 11.70 30.68
C GLU A 620 -35.24 12.28 30.19
N ALA A 621 -34.29 12.40 31.11
CA ALA A 621 -32.94 12.87 30.77
C ALA A 621 -32.22 11.94 29.77
N LEU A 622 -32.40 10.63 29.91
CA LEU A 622 -31.84 9.65 28.97
C LEU A 622 -32.48 9.76 27.58
N ARG A 623 -33.82 9.99 27.52
CA ARG A 623 -34.49 10.20 26.22
C ARG A 623 -34.02 11.47 25.53
N SER A 624 -33.96 12.59 26.27
CA SER A 624 -33.46 13.84 25.72
C SER A 624 -32.03 13.69 25.20
N ARG A 625 -31.17 12.98 25.95
CA ARG A 625 -29.78 12.75 25.54
C ARG A 625 -29.67 11.88 24.28
N TRP A 626 -30.56 10.89 24.13
CA TRP A 626 -30.66 10.12 22.88
C TRP A 626 -31.01 11.02 21.70
N GLU A 627 -32.03 11.87 21.83
CA GLU A 627 -32.48 12.77 20.77
C GLU A 627 -31.43 13.81 20.38
N GLU A 628 -30.63 14.28 21.34
CA GLU A 628 -29.58 15.28 21.12
C GLU A 628 -28.32 14.71 20.45
N GLN A 629 -27.95 13.48 20.76
CA GLN A 629 -26.65 12.91 20.38
C GLN A 629 -26.71 11.93 19.20
N MET A 630 -27.90 11.48 18.78
CA MET A 630 -28.00 10.54 17.68
C MET A 630 -27.61 11.17 16.33
N PRO A 631 -26.83 10.45 15.49
CA PRO A 631 -26.54 10.90 14.12
C PRO A 631 -27.81 11.17 13.35
N LYS A 632 -27.98 12.40 12.83
CA LYS A 632 -29.23 12.83 12.18
C LYS A 632 -29.60 11.98 10.96
N GLU A 633 -28.61 11.47 10.25
CA GLU A 633 -28.79 10.64 9.04
C GLU A 633 -29.37 9.25 9.35
N MET A 634 -29.25 8.79 10.60
CA MET A 634 -29.75 7.48 11.04
C MET A 634 -30.76 7.57 12.20
N ALA A 635 -31.17 8.75 12.60
CA ALA A 635 -32.03 8.96 13.77
C ALA A 635 -33.36 8.20 13.70
N GLU A 636 -34.01 8.16 12.53
CA GLU A 636 -35.26 7.42 12.34
C GLU A 636 -35.06 5.91 12.47
N TYR A 637 -34.03 5.36 11.79
CA TYR A 637 -33.71 3.93 11.86
C TYR A 637 -33.34 3.50 13.27
N LEU A 638 -32.48 4.24 13.96
CA LEU A 638 -32.06 3.94 15.32
C LEU A 638 -33.24 4.05 16.31
N THR A 639 -34.13 5.03 16.08
CA THR A 639 -35.33 5.18 16.90
C THR A 639 -36.29 4.00 16.74
N GLU A 640 -36.42 3.48 15.52
CA GLU A 640 -37.22 2.27 15.25
C GLU A 640 -36.61 1.03 15.90
N CYS A 641 -35.26 0.87 15.79
CA CYS A 641 -34.53 -0.20 16.48
C CYS A 641 -34.75 -0.13 18.02
N LEU A 642 -34.70 1.08 18.60
CA LEU A 642 -34.96 1.27 20.04
C LEU A 642 -36.38 0.86 20.44
N LYS A 643 -37.40 1.27 19.66
CA LYS A 643 -38.78 0.86 19.88
C LYS A 643 -38.97 -0.66 19.81
N LYS A 644 -38.34 -1.29 18.82
CA LYS A 644 -38.40 -2.75 18.66
C LYS A 644 -37.71 -3.48 19.81
N ALA A 645 -36.52 -3.02 20.22
CA ALA A 645 -35.82 -3.57 21.37
C ALA A 645 -36.62 -3.43 22.68
N TRP A 646 -37.29 -2.29 22.87
CA TRP A 646 -38.19 -2.05 24.03
C TRP A 646 -39.35 -3.02 24.02
N LYS A 647 -40.07 -3.19 22.90
CA LYS A 647 -41.20 -4.11 22.77
C LYS A 647 -40.81 -5.56 23.08
N ASN A 648 -39.67 -6.02 22.53
CA ASN A 648 -39.16 -7.37 22.82
C ASN A 648 -38.94 -7.59 24.34
N MET A 649 -38.39 -6.58 25.05
CA MET A 649 -38.17 -6.68 26.49
C MET A 649 -39.47 -6.72 27.29
N GLU A 650 -40.52 -6.03 26.84
CA GLU A 650 -41.84 -6.10 27.48
C GLU A 650 -42.51 -7.45 27.27
N GLU A 651 -42.35 -8.05 26.08
CA GLU A 651 -42.83 -9.39 25.75
C GLU A 651 -42.12 -10.46 26.60
N ASP A 652 -40.76 -10.42 26.66
CA ASP A 652 -39.97 -11.33 27.49
C ASP A 652 -40.30 -11.22 29.00
N ALA A 653 -40.62 -10.01 29.49
CA ALA A 653 -41.01 -9.79 30.89
C ALA A 653 -42.40 -10.35 31.19
N ASN A 654 -43.33 -10.35 30.23
CA ASN A 654 -44.67 -10.92 30.38
C ASN A 654 -44.63 -12.45 30.35
N ASP A 655 -43.85 -13.03 29.43
CA ASP A 655 -43.65 -14.49 29.33
C ASP A 655 -42.97 -15.07 30.60
N ALA A 656 -42.12 -14.28 31.27
CA ALA A 656 -41.49 -14.69 32.54
C ALA A 656 -42.41 -14.59 33.77
N GLN A 657 -43.60 -13.96 33.64
CA GLN A 657 -44.60 -13.85 34.70
C GLN A 657 -45.76 -14.89 34.55
N GLU A 658 -45.89 -15.50 33.35
CA GLU A 658 -46.71 -16.70 33.11
C GLU A 658 -45.90 -17.98 33.38
#